data_2db54b3cfb6239023b76aadc819040ed
#
_entry.id   2db54b3cfb6239023b76aadc819040ed
#
_cell.length_a   1.000
_cell.length_b   1.000
_cell.length_c   1.000
_cell.angle_alpha   90.00
_cell.angle_beta   90.00
_cell.angle_gamma   90.00
#
_symmetry.space_group_name_H-M   'P 1'
#
loop_
_entity.id
_entity.type
_entity.pdbx_description
1 polymer ?
#
loop_
_entity_poly.entity_id
_entity_poly.type
_entity_poly.pdbx_seq_one_letter_code
_entity_poly.pdbx_strand_id
1 'polypeptide(L)'
;EMIPLIGQGERSYYYGASRAAVARVLLYRPASETRKKVLFELLHNSEEYTNQAAHLLVEDMTLSTEDYIEIEKNLKYKKGRAQTLALLRKQDNRNLTACITRLLSEKSEECHMGALDLAMQLKKEDEKTFAEIVPNLQAFPEPTGREQVLLKELLGSESEAQDILNTPGYGLYDVNKVWILPPVKVDENEATKLFVHGESTCIRIFQQLDKFIHENRERSYTTTMNEEILLGNGLRRSRWTYNDPDATPLDGYPFRELWEEFYEKEIKTPELMMEVELYRLCSEQRNFYEQNVKLYQKVFGRGILKKAPFSNLIVALTYNAQVRTVLSTLFQQYVPRSLTVRFGLCGIAKLLTVLDASNDLFTVQEKRWNGTIDTYTKRAAALPVFAEMRQWLSAAGKEDWESSFTLRFRLQEYYRNQKTREKQSQFHYTYNNNRENYLSLSDYVQCYVRGIWDKDLFYKAVFTFLNIGSLLEPVSAVEQKGAVTSRNARVQGLNAFFGPNVIKPVDGKYRFDTIGAEMPEMTFAHELYQEILPVVLKVELKRGEQATPFSQDIKSIQVIYGIDYMIQILTALGKDPLQRGYSYYSSNTDRKLVLSHLLKVSRPGPDETAEDLKKALKGSDITKKRLVELAMYAQQWIPMIEEYLKLPGFASTCYYFMAHTSERLDEQVTSTIAKYTPLSPEELRDGAFDIHWFFEAYEKLGEKNFKLLYDAAKYSSTGAAHARARKYADAALGNVKKEALKTEIDAKRNKDLLMSIALLPLPDAKEAREEELLDRYQFIQKYKKESRQFGAQRRASEGRAV
;
A
#
# COMPACT_ATOMS: atom_id res chain seq x y z
N GLU A 1 -21.40 -24.35 26.83
CA GLU A 1 -22.30 -24.75 25.74
C GLU A 1 -22.03 -24.02 24.40
N MET A 2 -21.43 -22.82 24.40
CA MET A 2 -21.10 -22.05 23.18
C MET A 2 -19.68 -22.27 22.65
N ILE A 3 -18.80 -22.88 23.43
CA ILE A 3 -17.37 -23.09 23.10
C ILE A 3 -17.17 -23.98 21.87
N PRO A 4 -17.94 -25.09 21.68
CA PRO A 4 -17.82 -25.93 20.49
C PRO A 4 -18.17 -25.23 19.18
N LEU A 5 -18.95 -24.14 19.25
CA LEU A 5 -19.34 -23.34 18.06
C LEU A 5 -18.20 -22.46 17.54
N ILE A 6 -17.18 -22.19 18.35
CA ILE A 6 -16.04 -21.33 18.01
C ILE A 6 -15.03 -22.09 17.13
N GLY A 7 -14.99 -23.44 17.21
CA GLY A 7 -14.03 -24.29 16.50
C GLY A 7 -14.52 -24.85 15.15
N GLN A 8 -15.81 -24.76 14.81
CA GLN A 8 -16.35 -25.31 13.56
C GLN A 8 -16.23 -24.30 12.42
N GLY A 9 -15.30 -24.61 11.49
CA GLY A 9 -15.00 -23.78 10.35
C GLY A 9 -16.07 -23.86 9.26
N GLU A 10 -16.91 -22.85 9.12
CA GLU A 10 -17.59 -22.58 7.85
C GLU A 10 -17.33 -21.14 7.37
N ARG A 11 -17.03 -21.04 6.08
CA ARG A 11 -16.63 -19.81 5.39
C ARG A 11 -17.86 -18.96 5.03
N SER A 12 -18.40 -18.23 5.97
CA SER A 12 -19.40 -17.21 5.67
C SER A 12 -19.05 -15.87 6.31
N TYR A 13 -19.08 -14.83 5.53
CA TYR A 13 -18.79 -13.44 5.93
C TYR A 13 -19.66 -12.94 7.10
N TYR A 14 -20.87 -13.49 7.23
CA TYR A 14 -21.80 -13.15 8.32
C TYR A 14 -21.53 -13.87 9.65
N TYR A 15 -20.89 -15.03 9.62
CA TYR A 15 -20.60 -15.80 10.86
C TYR A 15 -19.38 -15.29 11.62
N GLY A 16 -18.46 -14.58 10.95
CA GLY A 16 -17.32 -13.91 11.59
C GLY A 16 -17.76 -12.86 12.64
N ALA A 17 -18.79 -12.08 12.31
CA ALA A 17 -19.36 -11.10 13.24
C ALA A 17 -19.99 -11.75 14.48
N SER A 18 -20.61 -12.92 14.34
CA SER A 18 -21.20 -13.66 15.47
C SER A 18 -20.14 -14.24 16.39
N ARG A 19 -19.01 -14.72 15.87
CA ARG A 19 -17.88 -15.23 16.67
C ARG A 19 -17.16 -14.14 17.42
N ALA A 20 -16.96 -12.99 16.79
CA ALA A 20 -16.43 -11.80 17.46
C ALA A 20 -17.37 -11.30 18.57
N ALA A 21 -18.69 -11.39 18.36
CA ALA A 21 -19.67 -11.06 19.37
C ALA A 21 -19.63 -12.04 20.56
N VAL A 22 -19.47 -13.35 20.30
CA VAL A 22 -19.28 -14.36 21.36
C VAL A 22 -17.99 -14.12 22.14
N ALA A 23 -16.88 -13.85 21.45
CA ALA A 23 -15.64 -13.47 22.09
C ALA A 23 -15.84 -12.22 22.97
N ARG A 24 -16.53 -11.17 22.46
CA ARG A 24 -16.83 -9.96 23.23
C ARG A 24 -17.73 -10.21 24.46
N VAL A 25 -18.69 -11.13 24.39
CA VAL A 25 -19.52 -11.53 25.55
C VAL A 25 -18.68 -12.22 26.63
N LEU A 26 -17.66 -12.97 26.24
CA LEU A 26 -16.69 -13.55 27.19
C LEU A 26 -15.82 -12.46 27.88
N LEU A 27 -15.71 -11.25 27.29
CA LEU A 27 -14.97 -10.11 27.84
C LEU A 27 -15.57 -9.52 29.12
N TYR A 28 -16.89 -9.48 29.22
CA TYR A 28 -17.59 -8.80 30.29
C TYR A 28 -17.85 -9.65 31.55
N ARG A 29 -17.39 -10.90 31.57
CA ARG A 29 -17.59 -11.79 32.73
C ARG A 29 -16.30 -11.94 33.56
N PRO A 30 -16.40 -12.11 34.90
CA PRO A 30 -15.26 -12.35 35.75
C PRO A 30 -14.43 -13.53 35.26
N ALA A 31 -13.12 -13.43 35.36
CA ALA A 31 -12.22 -14.48 34.92
C ALA A 31 -12.40 -15.73 35.80
N SER A 32 -12.63 -16.91 35.18
CA SER A 32 -12.54 -18.23 35.82
C SER A 32 -11.41 -19.00 35.16
N GLU A 33 -10.86 -20.01 35.82
CA GLU A 33 -9.79 -20.84 35.25
C GLU A 33 -10.22 -21.50 33.92
N THR A 34 -11.47 -21.95 33.84
CA THR A 34 -12.01 -22.49 32.60
C THR A 34 -12.01 -21.47 31.45
N ARG A 35 -12.29 -20.21 31.78
CA ARG A 35 -12.28 -19.13 30.79
C ARG A 35 -10.89 -18.74 30.33
N LYS A 36 -9.89 -18.75 31.23
CA LYS A 36 -8.49 -18.54 30.86
C LYS A 36 -8.02 -19.57 29.83
N LYS A 37 -8.30 -20.86 30.09
CA LYS A 37 -7.96 -21.94 29.15
C LYS A 37 -8.55 -21.72 27.76
N VAL A 38 -9.84 -21.33 27.70
CA VAL A 38 -10.50 -21.03 26.41
C VAL A 38 -9.86 -19.82 25.72
N LEU A 39 -9.51 -18.77 26.45
CA LEU A 39 -8.81 -17.61 25.88
C LEU A 39 -7.43 -18.00 25.33
N PHE A 40 -6.69 -18.86 26.03
CA PHE A 40 -5.41 -19.33 25.54
C PHE A 40 -5.54 -20.18 24.27
N GLU A 41 -6.58 -20.99 24.13
CA GLU A 41 -6.89 -21.71 22.89
C GLU A 41 -7.28 -20.75 21.73
N LEU A 42 -7.89 -19.60 22.03
CA LEU A 42 -8.24 -18.61 21.01
C LEU A 42 -7.04 -17.79 20.50
N LEU A 43 -5.88 -17.81 21.20
CA LEU A 43 -4.66 -17.11 20.77
C LEU A 43 -4.10 -17.60 19.43
N HIS A 44 -4.46 -18.81 18.98
CA HIS A 44 -4.10 -19.33 17.65
C HIS A 44 -5.30 -19.54 16.72
N ASN A 45 -6.46 -18.96 17.04
CA ASN A 45 -7.67 -19.12 16.25
C ASN A 45 -7.47 -18.66 14.80
N SER A 46 -8.09 -19.36 13.85
CA SER A 46 -7.99 -19.07 12.42
C SER A 46 -8.68 -17.76 12.02
N GLU A 47 -9.67 -17.32 12.80
CA GLU A 47 -10.36 -16.07 12.59
C GLU A 47 -9.62 -14.92 13.29
N GLU A 48 -9.27 -13.90 12.53
CA GLU A 48 -8.36 -12.85 12.98
C GLU A 48 -8.95 -11.96 14.07
N TYR A 49 -10.23 -11.58 13.97
CA TYR A 49 -10.89 -10.76 15.00
C TYR A 49 -10.94 -11.48 16.35
N THR A 50 -11.25 -12.77 16.34
CA THR A 50 -11.26 -13.60 17.56
C THR A 50 -9.86 -13.73 18.13
N ASN A 51 -8.86 -13.93 17.28
CA ASN A 51 -7.46 -14.00 17.69
C ASN A 51 -6.98 -12.70 18.32
N GLN A 52 -7.19 -11.55 17.66
CA GLN A 52 -6.81 -10.23 18.18
C GLN A 52 -7.52 -9.90 19.50
N ALA A 53 -8.83 -10.17 19.58
CA ALA A 53 -9.59 -9.93 20.79
C ALA A 53 -9.08 -10.79 21.96
N ALA A 54 -8.72 -12.06 21.70
CA ALA A 54 -8.13 -12.94 22.71
C ALA A 54 -6.78 -12.40 23.21
N HIS A 55 -5.91 -11.94 22.31
CA HIS A 55 -4.62 -11.37 22.69
C HIS A 55 -4.78 -10.10 23.55
N LEU A 56 -5.64 -9.16 23.17
CA LEU A 56 -5.91 -7.95 23.94
C LEU A 56 -6.40 -8.27 25.36
N LEU A 57 -7.23 -9.29 25.49
CA LEU A 57 -7.75 -9.71 26.79
C LEU A 57 -6.70 -10.34 27.69
N VAL A 58 -5.91 -11.24 27.11
CA VAL A 58 -4.84 -11.90 27.85
C VAL A 58 -3.78 -10.87 28.25
N GLU A 59 -3.58 -9.85 27.41
CA GLU A 59 -2.66 -8.74 27.67
C GLU A 59 -3.03 -7.92 28.92
N ASP A 60 -4.32 -7.73 29.17
CA ASP A 60 -4.85 -6.99 30.32
C ASP A 60 -4.99 -7.87 31.61
N MET A 61 -4.66 -9.15 31.52
CA MET A 61 -4.78 -10.08 32.65
C MET A 61 -3.49 -10.16 33.47
N THR A 62 -3.62 -10.37 34.79
CA THR A 62 -2.51 -10.80 35.62
C THR A 62 -2.31 -12.30 35.40
N LEU A 63 -1.16 -12.69 34.83
CA LEU A 63 -0.82 -14.06 34.47
C LEU A 63 0.11 -14.67 35.52
N SER A 64 -0.14 -15.95 35.89
CA SER A 64 0.76 -16.76 36.70
C SER A 64 1.83 -17.41 35.81
N THR A 65 2.84 -18.03 36.45
CA THR A 65 3.86 -18.80 35.73
C THR A 65 3.24 -19.98 34.97
N GLU A 66 2.23 -20.62 35.51
CA GLU A 66 1.47 -21.71 34.89
C GLU A 66 0.71 -21.23 33.67
N ASP A 67 0.12 -20.02 33.73
CA ASP A 67 -0.55 -19.39 32.59
C ASP A 67 0.44 -19.17 31.43
N TYR A 68 1.64 -18.67 31.71
CA TYR A 68 2.67 -18.49 30.68
C TYR A 68 3.11 -19.80 30.04
N ILE A 69 3.27 -20.90 30.82
CA ILE A 69 3.57 -22.23 30.28
C ILE A 69 2.45 -22.72 29.35
N GLU A 70 1.19 -22.40 29.65
CA GLU A 70 0.09 -22.75 28.77
C GLU A 70 0.10 -21.90 27.49
N ILE A 71 0.43 -20.61 27.60
CA ILE A 71 0.56 -19.69 26.44
C ILE A 71 1.72 -20.11 25.52
N GLU A 72 2.85 -20.59 26.04
CA GLU A 72 4.00 -21.11 25.26
C GLU A 72 3.57 -22.15 24.22
N LYS A 73 2.61 -23.02 24.55
CA LYS A 73 2.11 -24.09 23.67
C LYS A 73 1.49 -23.55 22.37
N ASN A 74 1.11 -22.28 22.33
CA ASN A 74 0.56 -21.64 21.12
C ASN A 74 1.63 -21.30 20.08
N LEU A 75 2.92 -21.27 20.43
CA LEU A 75 4.02 -20.98 19.50
C LEU A 75 4.16 -22.02 18.39
N LYS A 76 3.71 -23.27 18.61
CA LYS A 76 3.64 -24.32 17.58
C LYS A 76 2.69 -23.97 16.43
N TYR A 77 1.74 -23.06 16.66
CA TYR A 77 0.81 -22.60 15.64
C TYR A 77 1.35 -21.35 14.96
N LYS A 78 1.16 -21.26 13.63
CA LYS A 78 1.67 -20.12 12.84
C LYS A 78 0.90 -18.81 13.08
N LYS A 79 -0.36 -18.93 13.49
CA LYS A 79 -1.24 -17.79 13.66
C LYS A 79 -1.14 -17.20 15.06
N GLY A 80 -1.04 -15.88 15.17
CA GLY A 80 -0.90 -15.18 16.44
C GLY A 80 0.48 -15.29 17.09
N ARG A 81 1.51 -15.84 16.40
CA ARG A 81 2.85 -16.08 16.98
C ARG A 81 3.50 -14.80 17.47
N ALA A 82 3.51 -13.74 16.67
CA ALA A 82 4.13 -12.46 17.06
C ALA A 82 3.48 -11.87 18.32
N GLN A 83 2.15 -11.93 18.41
CA GLN A 83 1.41 -11.46 19.58
C GLN A 83 1.64 -12.38 20.81
N THR A 84 1.71 -13.71 20.59
CA THR A 84 2.05 -14.66 21.66
C THR A 84 3.45 -14.38 22.21
N LEU A 85 4.44 -14.13 21.36
CA LEU A 85 5.78 -13.72 21.77
C LEU A 85 5.75 -12.41 22.58
N ALA A 86 4.96 -11.44 22.16
CA ALA A 86 4.79 -10.18 22.89
C ALA A 86 4.18 -10.39 24.30
N LEU A 87 3.27 -11.37 24.46
CA LEU A 87 2.76 -11.75 25.77
C LEU A 87 3.83 -12.43 26.64
N LEU A 88 4.56 -13.42 26.08
CA LEU A 88 5.61 -14.16 26.78
C LEU A 88 6.75 -13.25 27.25
N ARG A 89 7.01 -12.18 26.52
CA ARG A 89 8.02 -11.18 26.87
C ARG A 89 7.69 -10.39 28.14
N LYS A 90 6.43 -10.32 28.56
CA LYS A 90 6.02 -9.62 29.80
C LYS A 90 6.43 -10.33 31.08
N GLN A 91 6.98 -11.55 30.99
CA GLN A 91 7.53 -12.27 32.12
C GLN A 91 8.75 -11.55 32.69
N ASP A 92 9.01 -11.77 33.99
CA ASP A 92 10.30 -11.38 34.56
C ASP A 92 11.45 -12.20 33.92
N ASN A 93 12.66 -11.67 33.96
CA ASN A 93 13.82 -12.23 33.27
C ASN A 93 14.13 -13.70 33.67
N ARG A 94 13.89 -14.08 34.91
CA ARG A 94 14.13 -15.47 35.40
C ARG A 94 13.12 -16.45 34.77
N ASN A 95 11.85 -16.09 34.74
CA ASN A 95 10.80 -16.88 34.10
C ASN A 95 10.98 -16.94 32.61
N LEU A 96 11.41 -15.83 31.99
CA LEU A 96 11.72 -15.75 30.54
C LEU A 96 12.90 -16.66 30.16
N THR A 97 13.96 -16.73 30.97
CA THR A 97 15.08 -17.65 30.78
C THR A 97 14.62 -19.10 30.82
N ALA A 98 13.77 -19.46 31.79
CA ALA A 98 13.19 -20.80 31.88
C ALA A 98 12.27 -21.11 30.68
N CYS A 99 11.48 -20.16 30.21
CA CYS A 99 10.66 -20.27 29.00
C CYS A 99 11.51 -20.56 27.76
N ILE A 100 12.57 -19.78 27.52
CA ILE A 100 13.48 -19.97 26.39
C ILE A 100 14.11 -21.39 26.44
N THR A 101 14.56 -21.84 27.60
CA THR A 101 15.16 -23.18 27.76
C THR A 101 14.15 -24.28 27.43
N ARG A 102 12.91 -24.19 27.89
CA ARG A 102 11.84 -25.16 27.55
C ARG A 102 11.56 -25.21 26.07
N LEU A 103 11.41 -24.03 25.45
CA LEU A 103 11.11 -23.90 24.00
C LEU A 103 12.23 -24.47 23.12
N LEU A 104 13.51 -24.31 23.50
CA LEU A 104 14.66 -24.91 22.81
C LEU A 104 14.68 -26.43 22.92
N SER A 105 14.04 -27.00 23.93
CA SER A 105 13.96 -28.46 24.16
C SER A 105 12.80 -29.13 23.43
N GLU A 106 11.88 -28.35 22.86
CA GLU A 106 10.74 -28.85 22.07
C GLU A 106 11.22 -29.43 20.72
N LYS A 107 10.38 -30.24 20.06
CA LYS A 107 10.67 -30.78 18.71
C LYS A 107 10.21 -29.89 17.56
N SER A 108 9.59 -28.76 17.85
CA SER A 108 8.98 -27.88 16.88
C SER A 108 9.95 -26.76 16.48
N GLU A 109 10.28 -26.66 15.18
CA GLU A 109 11.06 -25.56 14.64
C GLU A 109 10.43 -24.19 14.98
N GLU A 110 9.11 -24.12 15.03
CA GLU A 110 8.38 -22.92 15.42
C GLU A 110 8.62 -22.52 16.88
N CYS A 111 8.72 -23.49 17.79
CA CYS A 111 9.07 -23.23 19.19
C CYS A 111 10.52 -22.77 19.32
N HIS A 112 11.45 -23.41 18.59
CA HIS A 112 12.85 -22.99 18.55
C HIS A 112 12.99 -21.54 18.05
N MET A 113 12.31 -21.21 16.96
CA MET A 113 12.31 -19.85 16.42
C MET A 113 11.74 -18.83 17.41
N GLY A 114 10.69 -19.20 18.16
CA GLY A 114 10.16 -18.38 19.24
C GLY A 114 11.16 -18.17 20.38
N ALA A 115 11.87 -19.23 20.77
CA ALA A 115 12.92 -19.15 21.79
C ALA A 115 14.08 -18.22 21.36
N LEU A 116 14.55 -18.37 20.12
CA LEU A 116 15.62 -17.53 19.55
C LEU A 116 15.19 -16.05 19.46
N ASP A 117 13.94 -15.78 19.12
CA ASP A 117 13.39 -14.43 19.06
C ASP A 117 13.31 -13.78 20.46
N LEU A 118 12.84 -14.53 21.47
CA LEU A 118 12.86 -14.07 22.87
C LEU A 118 14.28 -13.84 23.38
N ALA A 119 15.23 -14.71 23.00
CA ALA A 119 16.63 -14.56 23.34
C ALA A 119 17.27 -13.31 22.71
N MET A 120 16.94 -12.97 21.47
CA MET A 120 17.39 -11.73 20.84
C MET A 120 16.91 -10.49 21.59
N GLN A 121 15.70 -10.52 22.09
CA GLN A 121 15.15 -9.42 22.87
C GLN A 121 15.82 -9.33 24.24
N LEU A 122 16.03 -10.47 24.91
CA LEU A 122 16.72 -10.53 26.19
C LEU A 122 18.16 -10.00 26.07
N LYS A 123 18.89 -10.36 25.00
CA LYS A 123 20.24 -9.83 24.69
C LYS A 123 20.26 -8.31 24.65
N LYS A 124 19.19 -7.70 24.11
CA LYS A 124 19.04 -6.26 23.97
C LYS A 124 18.69 -5.55 25.29
N GLU A 125 17.87 -6.17 26.13
CA GLU A 125 17.30 -5.54 27.32
C GLU A 125 18.08 -5.82 28.59
N ASP A 126 18.66 -7.03 28.71
CA ASP A 126 19.43 -7.47 29.86
C ASP A 126 20.53 -8.48 29.46
N GLU A 127 21.71 -7.95 29.12
CA GLU A 127 22.86 -8.74 28.69
C GLU A 127 23.34 -9.70 29.76
N LYS A 128 23.15 -9.38 31.04
CA LYS A 128 23.56 -10.29 32.16
C LYS A 128 22.68 -11.55 32.18
N THR A 129 21.38 -11.38 32.12
CA THR A 129 20.44 -12.51 32.06
C THR A 129 20.58 -13.27 30.74
N PHE A 130 20.88 -12.59 29.63
CA PHE A 130 21.19 -13.24 28.36
C PHE A 130 22.41 -14.19 28.47
N ALA A 131 23.47 -13.78 29.19
CA ALA A 131 24.65 -14.61 29.37
C ALA A 131 24.33 -15.96 30.02
N GLU A 132 23.26 -16.06 30.81
CA GLU A 132 22.85 -17.32 31.47
C GLU A 132 22.29 -18.36 30.47
N ILE A 133 21.73 -17.91 29.33
CA ILE A 133 21.18 -18.82 28.31
C ILE A 133 22.16 -19.11 27.16
N VAL A 134 23.29 -18.41 27.06
CA VAL A 134 24.31 -18.63 26.02
C VAL A 134 24.79 -20.10 25.96
N PRO A 135 25.06 -20.81 27.08
CA PRO A 135 25.41 -22.22 27.02
C PRO A 135 24.34 -23.09 26.34
N ASN A 136 23.04 -22.82 26.58
CA ASN A 136 21.94 -23.57 26.00
C ASN A 136 21.83 -23.30 24.47
N LEU A 137 22.07 -22.06 24.06
CA LEU A 137 22.08 -21.68 22.62
C LEU A 137 23.27 -22.31 21.89
N GLN A 138 24.44 -22.39 22.52
CA GLN A 138 25.64 -23.04 21.96
C GLN A 138 25.50 -24.57 21.87
N ALA A 139 24.77 -25.17 22.79
CA ALA A 139 24.50 -26.61 22.83
C ALA A 139 23.31 -27.03 21.94
N PHE A 140 22.66 -26.09 21.26
CA PHE A 140 21.47 -26.36 20.43
C PHE A 140 21.83 -27.29 19.25
N PRO A 141 21.24 -28.54 19.19
CA PRO A 141 21.65 -29.55 18.23
C PRO A 141 21.09 -29.31 16.83
N GLU A 142 21.91 -29.54 15.81
CA GLU A 142 21.52 -29.59 14.38
C GLU A 142 20.55 -28.48 13.93
N PRO A 143 20.92 -27.20 14.08
CA PRO A 143 20.03 -26.11 13.72
C PRO A 143 19.73 -26.11 12.19
N THR A 144 18.47 -25.86 11.84
CA THR A 144 18.07 -25.64 10.42
C THR A 144 18.73 -24.38 9.87
N GLY A 145 18.76 -24.21 8.54
CA GLY A 145 19.36 -23.02 7.93
C GLY A 145 18.80 -21.70 8.48
N ARG A 146 17.51 -21.69 8.84
CA ARG A 146 16.84 -20.54 9.45
C ARG A 146 17.27 -20.31 10.91
N GLU A 147 17.35 -21.36 11.69
CA GLU A 147 17.82 -21.31 13.09
C GLU A 147 19.31 -20.91 13.15
N GLN A 148 20.14 -21.37 12.19
CA GLN A 148 21.54 -20.97 12.07
C GLN A 148 21.72 -19.47 11.87
N VAL A 149 20.87 -18.84 11.06
CA VAL A 149 20.93 -17.39 10.84
C VAL A 149 20.73 -16.65 12.17
N LEU A 150 19.70 -17.02 12.95
CA LEU A 150 19.44 -16.39 14.24
C LEU A 150 20.47 -16.73 15.31
N LEU A 151 20.96 -17.97 15.34
CA LEU A 151 22.01 -18.36 16.28
C LEU A 151 23.31 -17.60 16.02
N LYS A 152 23.72 -17.45 14.76
CA LYS A 152 24.88 -16.62 14.40
C LYS A 152 24.72 -15.17 14.85
N GLU A 153 23.52 -14.63 14.69
CA GLU A 153 23.18 -13.27 15.13
C GLU A 153 23.20 -13.14 16.66
N LEU A 154 22.72 -14.15 17.38
CA LEU A 154 22.73 -14.20 18.86
C LEU A 154 24.13 -14.41 19.45
N LEU A 155 24.88 -15.37 18.91
CA LEU A 155 26.16 -15.83 19.47
C LEU A 155 27.37 -15.11 18.87
N GLY A 156 27.16 -14.34 17.79
CA GLY A 156 28.20 -13.51 17.18
C GLY A 156 28.67 -12.42 18.15
N SER A 157 29.97 -12.16 18.15
CA SER A 157 30.57 -11.05 18.93
C SER A 157 30.15 -9.68 18.43
N GLU A 158 29.72 -9.62 17.15
CA GLU A 158 29.16 -8.43 16.50
C GLU A 158 27.89 -8.86 15.76
N SER A 159 26.74 -8.43 16.28
CA SER A 159 25.43 -8.59 15.66
C SER A 159 25.21 -7.47 14.66
N GLU A 160 25.59 -7.67 13.39
CA GLU A 160 25.48 -6.62 12.34
C GLU A 160 24.09 -5.98 12.23
N ALA A 161 23.02 -6.77 12.42
CA ALA A 161 21.67 -6.22 12.37
C ALA A 161 21.35 -5.38 13.62
N GLN A 162 21.77 -5.85 14.79
CA GLN A 162 21.56 -5.14 16.05
C GLN A 162 22.44 -3.88 16.12
N ASP A 163 23.67 -3.97 15.63
CA ASP A 163 24.56 -2.81 15.56
C ASP A 163 23.97 -1.72 14.65
N ILE A 164 23.41 -2.10 13.49
CA ILE A 164 22.68 -1.15 12.63
C ILE A 164 21.51 -0.50 13.40
N LEU A 165 20.69 -1.30 14.09
CA LEU A 165 19.53 -0.78 14.81
C LEU A 165 19.90 0.10 16.02
N ASN A 166 21.02 -0.17 16.65
CA ASN A 166 21.55 0.60 17.78
C ASN A 166 22.36 1.84 17.35
N THR A 167 22.86 1.84 16.12
CA THR A 167 23.62 2.98 15.59
C THR A 167 22.67 4.15 15.31
N PRO A 168 22.94 5.34 15.87
CA PRO A 168 22.16 6.54 15.53
C PRO A 168 22.13 6.77 14.01
N GLY A 169 20.93 7.03 13.48
CA GLY A 169 20.76 7.19 12.03
C GLY A 169 21.00 5.92 11.21
N TYR A 170 21.03 4.74 11.88
CA TYR A 170 21.30 3.43 11.25
C TYR A 170 22.63 3.36 10.48
N GLY A 171 23.57 4.23 10.83
CA GLY A 171 24.86 4.39 10.14
C GLY A 171 24.77 5.07 8.77
N LEU A 172 23.59 5.58 8.39
CA LEU A 172 23.36 6.26 7.11
C LEU A 172 23.61 7.76 7.18
N TYR A 173 23.44 8.39 8.36
CA TYR A 173 23.57 9.82 8.54
C TYR A 173 23.85 10.25 9.98
N ASP A 174 24.45 11.43 10.15
CA ASP A 174 24.64 12.07 11.47
C ASP A 174 23.31 12.67 11.96
N VAL A 175 22.74 12.09 13.02
CA VAL A 175 21.48 12.57 13.63
C VAL A 175 21.59 13.95 14.28
N ASN A 176 22.82 14.37 14.67
CA ASN A 176 23.07 15.63 15.36
C ASN A 176 23.30 16.80 14.39
N LYS A 177 23.39 16.55 13.08
CA LYS A 177 23.63 17.59 12.09
C LYS A 177 22.56 18.67 12.16
N VAL A 178 22.97 19.93 12.17
CA VAL A 178 22.06 21.08 12.26
C VAL A 178 21.44 21.37 10.88
N TRP A 179 20.17 21.74 10.86
CA TRP A 179 19.48 22.11 9.63
C TRP A 179 20.10 23.36 8.98
N ILE A 180 20.40 23.26 7.71
CA ILE A 180 20.83 24.39 6.87
C ILE A 180 19.63 24.80 6.03
N LEU A 181 19.15 26.04 6.21
CA LEU A 181 18.01 26.56 5.49
C LEU A 181 18.40 27.79 4.67
N PRO A 182 17.97 27.87 3.40
CA PRO A 182 18.15 29.08 2.60
C PRO A 182 17.48 30.28 3.25
N PRO A 183 18.00 31.49 3.00
CA PRO A 183 17.39 32.71 3.51
C PRO A 183 16.02 32.97 2.89
N VAL A 184 15.08 33.45 3.68
CA VAL A 184 13.76 33.90 3.19
C VAL A 184 13.89 35.33 2.67
N LYS A 185 13.63 35.50 1.38
CA LYS A 185 13.75 36.80 0.68
C LYS A 185 12.38 37.48 0.56
N VAL A 186 11.64 37.61 1.66
CA VAL A 186 10.34 38.26 1.68
C VAL A 186 10.16 39.09 2.95
N ASP A 187 9.56 40.29 2.81
CA ASP A 187 9.11 41.06 3.97
C ASP A 187 7.76 40.52 4.45
N GLU A 188 7.74 39.89 5.63
CA GLU A 188 6.53 39.39 6.25
C GLU A 188 5.44 40.44 6.49
N ASN A 189 5.83 41.71 6.62
CA ASN A 189 4.90 42.82 6.83
C ASN A 189 4.07 43.13 5.57
N GLU A 190 4.52 42.72 4.38
CA GLU A 190 3.74 42.79 3.17
C GLU A 190 2.40 42.01 3.28
N ALA A 191 2.33 40.98 4.15
CA ALA A 191 1.09 40.26 4.39
C ALA A 191 -0.07 41.18 4.83
N THR A 192 0.23 42.24 5.58
CA THR A 192 -0.77 43.20 6.04
C THR A 192 -1.28 44.16 4.94
N LYS A 193 -0.61 44.17 3.78
CA LYS A 193 -0.94 45.01 2.63
C LYS A 193 -1.61 44.22 1.49
N LEU A 194 -1.87 42.91 1.69
CA LEU A 194 -2.43 42.05 0.64
C LEU A 194 -3.91 42.36 0.31
N PHE A 195 -4.64 42.97 1.25
CA PHE A 195 -6.05 43.31 1.10
C PHE A 195 -6.19 44.83 0.82
N VAL A 196 -6.16 45.20 -0.46
CA VAL A 196 -6.16 46.61 -0.90
C VAL A 196 -7.60 47.12 -1.13
N HIS A 197 -8.49 46.31 -1.74
CA HIS A 197 -9.84 46.70 -2.12
C HIS A 197 -10.84 46.61 -0.96
N GLY A 198 -10.56 45.79 0.03
CA GLY A 198 -11.31 45.71 1.27
C GLY A 198 -12.57 44.85 1.21
N GLU A 199 -13.13 44.59 2.39
CA GLU A 199 -14.21 43.65 2.65
C GLU A 199 -15.49 43.99 1.89
N SER A 200 -15.89 45.28 1.84
CA SER A 200 -17.13 45.70 1.17
C SER A 200 -17.13 45.44 -0.32
N THR A 201 -15.97 45.60 -0.97
CA THR A 201 -15.80 45.32 -2.41
C THR A 201 -15.96 43.81 -2.67
N CYS A 202 -15.33 42.97 -1.86
CA CYS A 202 -15.43 41.52 -2.01
C CYS A 202 -16.86 41.02 -1.75
N ILE A 203 -17.53 41.54 -0.73
CA ILE A 203 -18.95 41.23 -0.46
C ILE A 203 -19.82 41.60 -1.63
N ARG A 204 -19.63 42.78 -2.21
CA ARG A 204 -20.38 43.21 -3.39
C ARG A 204 -20.21 42.24 -4.56
N ILE A 205 -19.00 41.75 -4.81
CA ILE A 205 -18.72 40.79 -5.89
C ILE A 205 -19.44 39.45 -5.60
N PHE A 206 -19.44 38.95 -4.39
CA PHE A 206 -20.21 37.75 -4.03
C PHE A 206 -21.73 37.94 -4.32
N GLN A 207 -22.28 39.07 -3.90
CA GLN A 207 -23.69 39.39 -4.13
C GLN A 207 -24.04 39.51 -5.59
N GLN A 208 -23.18 40.20 -6.39
CA GLN A 208 -23.38 40.34 -7.83
C GLN A 208 -23.27 38.98 -8.55
N LEU A 209 -22.37 38.09 -8.13
CA LEU A 209 -22.27 36.75 -8.73
C LEU A 209 -23.49 35.90 -8.42
N ASP A 210 -23.97 35.91 -7.17
CA ASP A 210 -25.20 35.20 -6.80
C ASP A 210 -26.40 35.66 -7.60
N LYS A 211 -26.58 37.00 -7.73
CA LYS A 211 -27.61 37.62 -8.55
C LYS A 211 -27.47 37.22 -10.03
N PHE A 212 -26.27 37.27 -10.57
CA PHE A 212 -25.96 36.93 -11.96
C PHE A 212 -26.26 35.43 -12.25
N ILE A 213 -25.96 34.53 -11.36
CA ILE A 213 -26.32 33.11 -11.45
C ILE A 213 -27.86 32.97 -11.38
N HIS A 214 -28.51 33.68 -10.48
CA HIS A 214 -29.97 33.66 -10.38
C HIS A 214 -30.68 34.15 -11.64
N GLU A 215 -30.21 35.20 -12.24
CA GLU A 215 -30.75 35.76 -13.53
C GLU A 215 -30.60 34.77 -14.69
N ASN A 216 -29.55 33.91 -14.64
CA ASN A 216 -29.27 32.91 -15.68
C ASN A 216 -29.70 31.48 -15.29
N ARG A 217 -30.42 31.27 -14.21
CA ARG A 217 -30.76 29.97 -13.61
C ARG A 217 -31.51 28.99 -14.52
N GLU A 218 -32.23 29.51 -15.52
CA GLU A 218 -33.05 28.72 -16.45
C GLU A 218 -32.26 28.22 -17.66
N ARG A 219 -30.99 28.60 -17.82
CA ARG A 219 -30.14 28.09 -18.89
C ARG A 219 -29.83 26.60 -18.64
N SER A 220 -30.15 25.77 -19.63
CA SER A 220 -29.84 24.34 -19.58
C SER A 220 -28.50 24.03 -20.24
N TYR A 221 -27.87 22.95 -19.79
CA TYR A 221 -26.66 22.41 -20.39
C TYR A 221 -26.53 20.91 -20.09
N THR A 222 -25.70 20.20 -20.88
CA THR A 222 -25.44 18.78 -20.72
C THR A 222 -24.12 18.57 -19.92
N THR A 223 -24.18 17.76 -18.91
CA THR A 223 -22.99 17.39 -18.09
C THR A 223 -22.13 16.34 -18.79
N THR A 224 -20.90 16.12 -18.31
CA THR A 224 -20.03 15.02 -18.76
C THR A 224 -20.62 13.61 -18.58
N MET A 225 -21.71 13.48 -17.80
CA MET A 225 -22.47 12.23 -17.61
C MET A 225 -23.70 12.13 -18.49
N ASN A 226 -23.83 12.99 -19.49
CA ASN A 226 -25.00 13.11 -20.39
C ASN A 226 -26.34 13.44 -19.67
N GLU A 227 -26.27 14.12 -18.53
CA GLU A 227 -27.44 14.62 -17.83
C GLU A 227 -27.72 16.07 -18.29
N GLU A 228 -28.95 16.38 -18.68
CA GLU A 228 -29.37 17.75 -18.92
C GLU A 228 -29.85 18.38 -17.62
N ILE A 229 -29.19 19.46 -17.19
CA ILE A 229 -29.51 20.19 -15.97
C ILE A 229 -29.56 21.69 -16.18
N LEU A 230 -30.32 22.40 -15.35
CA LEU A 230 -30.36 23.85 -15.33
C LEU A 230 -29.24 24.43 -14.47
N LEU A 231 -28.72 25.60 -14.83
CA LEU A 231 -27.71 26.31 -14.03
C LEU A 231 -28.20 26.55 -12.58
N GLY A 232 -29.50 26.85 -12.41
CA GLY A 232 -30.09 27.02 -11.07
C GLY A 232 -30.02 25.76 -10.19
N ASN A 233 -29.99 24.58 -10.79
CA ASN A 233 -29.89 23.30 -10.04
C ASN A 233 -28.43 22.91 -9.68
N GLY A 234 -27.48 23.48 -10.40
CA GLY A 234 -26.08 23.19 -10.14
C GLY A 234 -25.17 23.67 -11.26
N LEU A 235 -23.88 23.71 -10.99
CA LEU A 235 -22.83 23.94 -11.98
C LEU A 235 -21.85 22.78 -11.92
N ARG A 236 -21.93 21.91 -12.94
CA ARG A 236 -21.06 20.73 -13.10
C ARG A 236 -20.25 20.86 -14.38
N ARG A 237 -19.19 20.05 -14.48
CA ARG A 237 -18.40 19.99 -15.71
C ARG A 237 -19.27 19.53 -16.88
N SER A 238 -19.13 20.21 -18.00
CA SER A 238 -19.79 19.90 -19.28
C SER A 238 -18.83 19.24 -20.28
N ARG A 239 -17.53 19.38 -20.06
CA ARG A 239 -16.48 18.80 -20.89
C ARG A 239 -15.33 18.23 -20.04
N TRP A 240 -14.77 17.09 -20.48
CA TRP A 240 -13.53 16.56 -19.95
C TRP A 240 -12.34 17.20 -20.66
N THR A 241 -11.45 17.81 -19.91
CA THR A 241 -10.30 18.57 -20.46
C THR A 241 -8.95 17.89 -20.17
N TYR A 242 -8.94 16.66 -19.63
CA TYR A 242 -7.70 16.00 -19.18
C TYR A 242 -6.68 15.71 -20.29
N ASN A 243 -7.14 15.53 -21.52
CA ASN A 243 -6.29 15.18 -22.65
C ASN A 243 -6.07 16.37 -23.62
N ASP A 244 -6.54 17.55 -23.27
CA ASP A 244 -6.41 18.75 -24.06
C ASP A 244 -5.36 19.66 -23.39
N PRO A 245 -4.13 19.73 -23.92
CA PRO A 245 -3.06 20.51 -23.31
C PRO A 245 -3.30 22.02 -23.35
N ASP A 246 -4.15 22.48 -24.27
CA ASP A 246 -4.47 23.89 -24.47
C ASP A 246 -5.74 24.31 -23.72
N ALA A 247 -6.43 23.36 -23.06
CA ALA A 247 -7.66 23.67 -22.34
C ALA A 247 -7.39 24.52 -21.10
N THR A 248 -8.18 25.57 -20.98
CA THR A 248 -8.15 26.44 -19.81
C THR A 248 -9.17 25.99 -18.74
N PRO A 249 -9.10 26.46 -17.50
CA PRO A 249 -10.04 26.10 -16.44
C PRO A 249 -11.51 26.31 -16.80
N LEU A 250 -11.85 27.36 -17.54
CA LEU A 250 -13.21 27.66 -17.97
C LEU A 250 -13.73 26.68 -19.03
N ASP A 251 -12.87 26.05 -19.84
CA ASP A 251 -13.29 25.10 -20.88
C ASP A 251 -13.95 23.83 -20.33
N GLY A 252 -13.74 23.52 -19.06
CA GLY A 252 -14.39 22.40 -18.40
C GLY A 252 -15.85 22.65 -17.98
N TYR A 253 -16.30 23.91 -18.03
CA TYR A 253 -17.62 24.32 -17.54
C TYR A 253 -18.48 24.89 -18.65
N PRO A 254 -19.84 24.85 -18.54
CA PRO A 254 -20.75 25.48 -19.48
C PRO A 254 -20.71 27.00 -19.36
N PHE A 255 -21.14 27.66 -20.42
CA PHE A 255 -21.35 29.11 -20.47
C PHE A 255 -20.07 29.93 -20.22
N ARG A 256 -18.97 29.57 -20.87
CA ARG A 256 -17.65 30.21 -20.72
C ARG A 256 -17.78 31.75 -20.88
N GLU A 257 -18.44 32.23 -21.97
CA GLU A 257 -18.62 33.65 -22.27
C GLU A 257 -19.33 34.40 -21.14
N LEU A 258 -20.29 33.76 -20.47
CA LEU A 258 -21.01 34.32 -19.34
C LEU A 258 -20.08 34.62 -18.16
N TRP A 259 -19.14 33.71 -17.88
CA TRP A 259 -18.18 33.87 -16.77
C TRP A 259 -17.08 34.87 -17.10
N GLU A 260 -16.67 34.95 -18.37
CA GLU A 260 -15.74 35.96 -18.87
C GLU A 260 -16.37 37.36 -18.80
N GLU A 261 -17.63 37.53 -19.22
CA GLU A 261 -18.38 38.79 -19.07
C GLU A 261 -18.47 39.24 -17.61
N PHE A 262 -18.76 38.28 -16.69
CA PHE A 262 -18.82 38.61 -15.28
C PHE A 262 -17.46 39.09 -14.74
N TYR A 263 -16.36 38.41 -15.12
CA TYR A 263 -15.02 38.80 -14.71
C TYR A 263 -14.68 40.22 -15.19
N GLU A 264 -14.85 40.49 -16.47
CA GLU A 264 -14.53 41.77 -17.10
C GLU A 264 -15.37 42.94 -16.54
N LYS A 265 -16.60 42.68 -16.14
CA LYS A 265 -17.50 43.70 -15.59
C LYS A 265 -17.25 43.99 -14.13
N GLU A 266 -17.15 42.95 -13.29
CA GLU A 266 -17.23 43.10 -11.85
C GLU A 266 -15.87 42.96 -11.12
N ILE A 267 -14.92 42.22 -11.71
CA ILE A 267 -13.60 41.91 -11.07
C ILE A 267 -12.48 42.68 -11.74
N LYS A 268 -12.26 42.54 -13.02
CA LYS A 268 -11.32 43.27 -13.91
C LYS A 268 -9.82 42.97 -13.67
N THR A 269 -9.38 42.71 -12.46
CA THR A 269 -7.94 42.54 -12.14
C THR A 269 -7.65 41.26 -11.39
N PRO A 270 -6.48 40.65 -11.65
CA PRO A 270 -6.03 39.46 -10.89
C PRO A 270 -5.91 39.72 -9.39
N GLU A 271 -5.51 40.92 -9.00
CA GLU A 271 -5.34 41.33 -7.59
C GLU A 271 -6.68 41.31 -6.84
N LEU A 272 -7.73 41.87 -7.46
CA LEU A 272 -9.06 41.84 -6.86
C LEU A 272 -9.62 40.42 -6.83
N MET A 273 -9.40 39.62 -7.89
CA MET A 273 -9.76 38.20 -7.87
C MET A 273 -9.06 37.44 -6.76
N MET A 274 -7.78 37.71 -6.52
CA MET A 274 -6.99 37.17 -5.44
C MET A 274 -7.58 37.50 -4.07
N GLU A 275 -7.96 38.77 -3.85
CA GLU A 275 -8.62 39.19 -2.60
C GLU A 275 -9.97 38.51 -2.39
N VAL A 276 -10.79 38.41 -3.44
CA VAL A 276 -12.09 37.72 -3.39
C VAL A 276 -11.90 36.26 -2.96
N GLU A 277 -10.91 35.56 -3.53
CA GLU A 277 -10.60 34.17 -3.16
C GLU A 277 -10.12 34.06 -1.70
N LEU A 278 -9.26 34.97 -1.24
CA LEU A 278 -8.82 34.98 0.15
C LEU A 278 -9.97 35.21 1.14
N TYR A 279 -10.90 36.12 0.83
CA TYR A 279 -12.10 36.32 1.64
C TYR A 279 -12.99 35.06 1.64
N ARG A 280 -13.15 34.40 0.49
CA ARG A 280 -13.85 33.13 0.39
C ARG A 280 -13.21 32.07 1.31
N LEU A 281 -11.90 31.89 1.22
CA LEU A 281 -11.14 30.92 2.05
C LEU A 281 -11.23 31.23 3.54
N CYS A 282 -11.14 32.50 3.93
CA CYS A 282 -11.31 32.90 5.32
C CYS A 282 -12.73 32.62 5.84
N SER A 283 -13.75 32.66 4.96
CA SER A 283 -15.16 32.45 5.35
C SER A 283 -15.63 31.01 5.22
N GLU A 284 -14.84 30.09 4.66
CA GLU A 284 -15.25 28.71 4.31
C GLU A 284 -15.59 27.82 5.51
N GLN A 285 -15.27 28.22 6.73
CA GLN A 285 -15.60 27.45 7.94
C GLN A 285 -17.00 27.79 8.46
N ARG A 286 -17.85 26.74 8.63
CA ARG A 286 -19.24 26.85 9.08
C ARG A 286 -19.43 27.52 10.43
N ASN A 287 -18.41 27.56 11.25
CA ASN A 287 -18.42 28.23 12.54
C ASN A 287 -17.20 29.13 12.65
N PHE A 288 -17.44 30.41 12.40
CA PHE A 288 -16.45 31.45 12.55
C PHE A 288 -16.23 31.74 14.03
N TYR A 289 -15.19 31.16 14.59
CA TYR A 289 -14.82 31.50 15.94
C TYR A 289 -14.04 32.83 15.95
N GLU A 290 -14.31 33.62 16.93
CA GLU A 290 -13.57 34.87 17.20
C GLU A 290 -12.06 34.68 17.17
N GLN A 291 -11.59 33.50 17.55
CA GLN A 291 -10.19 33.11 17.49
C GLN A 291 -9.60 33.13 16.05
N ASN A 292 -10.32 32.59 15.07
CA ASN A 292 -9.85 32.60 13.67
C ASN A 292 -9.75 34.02 13.15
N VAL A 293 -10.73 34.84 13.43
CA VAL A 293 -10.73 36.25 13.02
C VAL A 293 -9.54 36.99 13.64
N LYS A 294 -9.29 36.80 14.93
CA LYS A 294 -8.11 37.39 15.61
C LYS A 294 -6.79 36.96 14.97
N LEU A 295 -6.67 35.67 14.58
CA LEU A 295 -5.48 35.19 13.86
C LEU A 295 -5.35 35.84 12.48
N TYR A 296 -6.42 35.85 11.70
CA TYR A 296 -6.42 36.49 10.37
C TYR A 296 -6.07 37.97 10.46
N GLN A 297 -6.58 38.69 11.48
CA GLN A 297 -6.25 40.09 11.71
C GLN A 297 -4.77 40.32 12.12
N LYS A 298 -4.18 39.35 12.84
CA LYS A 298 -2.75 39.38 13.15
C LYS A 298 -1.87 39.17 11.92
N VAL A 299 -2.30 38.27 11.01
CA VAL A 299 -1.53 37.94 9.80
C VAL A 299 -1.75 38.99 8.70
N PHE A 300 -3.00 39.34 8.41
CA PHE A 300 -3.39 40.16 7.24
C PHE A 300 -3.73 41.62 7.58
N GLY A 301 -3.60 42.00 8.87
CA GLY A 301 -3.88 43.35 9.33
C GLY A 301 -5.30 43.50 9.91
N ARG A 302 -5.43 44.51 10.79
CA ARG A 302 -6.69 44.76 11.53
C ARG A 302 -7.84 45.25 10.66
N GLY A 303 -7.59 45.56 9.39
CA GLY A 303 -8.62 45.99 8.43
C GLY A 303 -9.48 44.86 7.89
N ILE A 304 -9.04 43.61 8.01
CA ILE A 304 -9.75 42.45 7.51
C ILE A 304 -10.79 41.95 8.53
N LEU A 305 -11.95 41.52 8.06
CA LEU A 305 -12.95 40.82 8.88
C LEU A 305 -13.38 41.67 10.11
N LYS A 306 -13.68 42.96 9.91
CA LYS A 306 -13.97 43.91 10.99
C LYS A 306 -15.21 43.58 11.81
N LYS A 307 -16.17 42.85 11.26
CA LYS A 307 -17.38 42.45 11.94
C LYS A 307 -17.45 40.94 12.09
N ALA A 308 -17.19 40.44 13.28
CA ALA A 308 -17.52 39.06 13.63
C ALA A 308 -18.95 39.02 14.22
N PRO A 309 -19.80 38.01 13.91
CA PRO A 309 -19.55 37.04 12.84
C PRO A 309 -19.71 37.70 11.48
N PHE A 310 -18.85 37.34 10.54
CA PHE A 310 -19.08 37.60 9.12
C PHE A 310 -20.56 37.52 8.83
N SER A 311 -21.13 38.55 8.27
CA SER A 311 -22.58 38.62 8.11
C SER A 311 -23.08 37.27 7.62
N ASN A 312 -24.18 36.78 8.16
CA ASN A 312 -24.83 35.54 7.73
C ASN A 312 -24.96 35.45 6.19
N LEU A 313 -24.87 36.58 5.52
CA LEU A 313 -24.87 36.73 4.08
C LEU A 313 -23.63 36.16 3.41
N ILE A 314 -22.40 36.44 3.86
CA ILE A 314 -21.18 35.87 3.26
C ILE A 314 -21.16 34.38 3.50
N VAL A 315 -21.51 33.92 4.68
CA VAL A 315 -21.63 32.50 4.97
C VAL A 315 -22.66 31.84 4.03
N ALA A 316 -23.80 32.45 3.82
CA ALA A 316 -24.81 31.91 2.90
C ALA A 316 -24.31 31.87 1.45
N LEU A 317 -23.64 32.93 0.97
CA LEU A 317 -23.12 33.00 -0.40
C LEU A 317 -21.92 32.05 -0.63
N THR A 318 -21.05 31.90 0.33
CA THR A 318 -19.91 30.97 0.21
C THR A 318 -20.33 29.50 0.29
N TYR A 319 -21.51 29.18 0.81
CA TYR A 319 -22.12 27.85 0.77
C TYR A 319 -22.89 27.56 -0.53
N ASN A 320 -23.20 28.57 -1.35
CA ASN A 320 -23.74 28.33 -2.68
C ASN A 320 -22.67 27.62 -3.55
N ALA A 321 -22.96 26.37 -3.93
CA ALA A 321 -22.01 25.55 -4.66
C ALA A 321 -21.65 26.14 -6.02
N GLN A 322 -22.60 26.79 -6.69
CA GLN A 322 -22.40 27.43 -7.98
C GLN A 322 -21.46 28.63 -7.85
N VAL A 323 -21.72 29.54 -6.90
CA VAL A 323 -20.89 30.72 -6.63
C VAL A 323 -19.45 30.29 -6.35
N ARG A 324 -19.26 29.28 -5.50
CA ARG A 324 -17.94 28.77 -5.17
C ARG A 324 -17.21 28.17 -6.37
N THR A 325 -17.91 27.39 -7.19
CA THR A 325 -17.34 26.78 -8.40
C THR A 325 -16.89 27.85 -9.39
N VAL A 326 -17.73 28.85 -9.65
CA VAL A 326 -17.40 29.96 -10.57
C VAL A 326 -16.18 30.72 -10.05
N LEU A 327 -16.19 31.16 -8.81
CA LEU A 327 -15.06 31.90 -8.22
C LEU A 327 -13.75 31.11 -8.28
N SER A 328 -13.78 29.84 -7.92
CA SER A 328 -12.59 28.99 -7.99
C SER A 328 -12.10 28.81 -9.43
N THR A 329 -13.02 28.71 -10.40
CA THR A 329 -12.64 28.57 -11.81
C THR A 329 -12.07 29.88 -12.37
N LEU A 330 -12.68 31.03 -12.05
CA LEU A 330 -12.18 32.36 -12.43
C LEU A 330 -10.80 32.63 -11.78
N PHE A 331 -10.64 32.26 -10.52
CA PHE A 331 -9.36 32.37 -9.84
C PHE A 331 -8.26 31.58 -10.58
N GLN A 332 -8.51 30.31 -10.92
CA GLN A 332 -7.58 29.48 -11.65
C GLN A 332 -7.29 30.00 -13.08
N GLN A 333 -8.26 30.67 -13.70
CA GLN A 333 -8.16 31.23 -15.05
C GLN A 333 -7.33 32.51 -15.11
N TYR A 334 -7.55 33.42 -14.17
CA TYR A 334 -7.07 34.80 -14.30
C TYR A 334 -5.97 35.20 -13.33
N VAL A 335 -5.80 34.45 -12.20
CA VAL A 335 -4.76 34.78 -11.23
C VAL A 335 -3.43 34.10 -11.61
N PRO A 336 -2.40 34.88 -11.93
CA PRO A 336 -1.11 34.31 -12.31
C PRO A 336 -0.42 33.67 -11.12
N ARG A 337 0.33 32.61 -11.39
CA ARG A 337 1.07 31.83 -10.38
C ARG A 337 2.05 32.69 -9.55
N SER A 338 2.69 33.70 -10.16
CA SER A 338 3.57 34.65 -9.45
C SER A 338 2.85 35.37 -8.33
N LEU A 339 1.59 35.77 -8.55
CA LEU A 339 0.78 36.45 -7.55
C LEU A 339 0.40 35.51 -6.39
N THR A 340 -0.05 34.27 -6.69
CA THR A 340 -0.37 33.28 -5.65
C THR A 340 0.84 32.92 -4.82
N VAL A 341 2.00 32.73 -5.45
CA VAL A 341 3.28 32.45 -4.74
C VAL A 341 3.65 33.62 -3.83
N ARG A 342 3.59 34.88 -4.33
CA ARG A 342 3.86 36.07 -3.50
C ARG A 342 2.97 36.13 -2.27
N PHE A 343 1.65 35.94 -2.45
CA PHE A 343 0.70 35.92 -1.33
C PHE A 343 0.99 34.78 -0.34
N GLY A 344 1.32 33.59 -0.85
CA GLY A 344 1.72 32.45 -0.04
C GLY A 344 2.99 32.74 0.78
N LEU A 345 4.02 33.34 0.16
CA LEU A 345 5.28 33.71 0.83
C LEU A 345 5.04 34.70 1.97
N CYS A 346 4.38 35.82 1.71
CA CYS A 346 4.10 36.84 2.72
C CYS A 346 3.19 36.29 3.83
N GLY A 347 2.11 35.58 3.46
CA GLY A 347 1.12 35.05 4.41
C GLY A 347 1.69 33.98 5.34
N ILE A 348 2.46 33.02 4.81
CA ILE A 348 3.09 31.97 5.65
C ILE A 348 4.25 32.53 6.47
N ALA A 349 5.05 33.44 5.93
CA ALA A 349 6.09 34.14 6.72
C ALA A 349 5.47 34.84 7.92
N LYS A 350 4.42 35.64 7.72
CA LYS A 350 3.72 36.33 8.82
C LYS A 350 3.01 35.37 9.76
N LEU A 351 2.42 34.28 9.24
CA LEU A 351 1.83 33.26 10.12
C LEU A 351 2.87 32.72 11.11
N LEU A 352 4.06 32.36 10.64
CA LEU A 352 5.14 31.83 11.49
C LEU A 352 5.56 32.80 12.60
N THR A 353 5.54 34.10 12.36
CA THR A 353 5.90 35.12 13.38
C THR A 353 4.80 35.39 14.39
N VAL A 354 3.51 35.10 14.04
CA VAL A 354 2.39 35.32 14.95
C VAL A 354 1.93 34.06 15.68
N LEU A 355 2.42 32.88 15.27
CA LEU A 355 2.10 31.61 15.92
C LEU A 355 2.84 31.49 17.25
N ASP A 356 2.10 31.15 18.28
CA ASP A 356 2.61 30.71 19.57
C ASP A 356 1.82 29.49 20.06
N ALA A 357 2.27 28.88 21.16
CA ALA A 357 1.65 27.66 21.70
C ALA A 357 0.16 27.82 22.08
N SER A 358 -0.33 29.06 22.27
CA SER A 358 -1.71 29.36 22.60
C SER A 358 -2.60 29.61 21.39
N ASN A 359 -2.00 29.91 20.23
CA ASN A 359 -2.70 30.29 18.99
C ASN A 359 -2.61 29.26 17.86
N ASP A 360 -2.01 28.08 18.08
CA ASP A 360 -1.82 27.08 17.01
C ASP A 360 -2.98 26.10 16.87
N LEU A 361 -3.86 25.96 17.88
CA LEU A 361 -4.99 25.06 17.87
C LEU A 361 -6.32 25.83 17.89
N PHE A 362 -7.21 25.46 16.97
CA PHE A 362 -8.53 26.03 16.80
C PHE A 362 -9.59 24.96 16.89
N THR A 363 -10.63 25.20 17.71
CA THR A 363 -11.77 24.33 17.82
C THR A 363 -12.70 24.53 16.62
N VAL A 364 -13.06 23.43 15.96
CA VAL A 364 -13.97 23.41 14.83
C VAL A 364 -15.18 22.54 15.17
N GLN A 365 -16.39 23.02 14.83
CA GLN A 365 -17.62 22.23 14.97
C GLN A 365 -18.17 21.94 13.57
N GLU A 366 -18.47 20.68 13.29
CA GLU A 366 -19.11 20.26 12.03
C GLU A 366 -20.45 19.59 12.35
N LYS A 367 -21.54 20.08 11.71
CA LYS A 367 -22.85 19.45 11.83
C LYS A 367 -22.92 18.29 10.83
N ARG A 368 -23.09 17.07 11.32
CA ARG A 368 -23.30 15.89 10.50
C ARG A 368 -24.67 15.92 9.83
N TRP A 369 -24.84 15.09 8.79
CA TRP A 369 -26.14 14.89 8.11
C TRP A 369 -27.28 14.45 9.05
N ASN A 370 -26.96 13.75 10.15
CA ASN A 370 -27.92 13.32 11.19
C ASN A 370 -28.23 14.40 12.25
N GLY A 371 -27.71 15.61 12.07
CA GLY A 371 -27.94 16.74 12.98
C GLY A 371 -26.99 16.81 14.18
N THR A 372 -26.17 15.80 14.44
CA THR A 372 -25.16 15.85 15.51
C THR A 372 -24.04 16.84 15.17
N ILE A 373 -23.45 17.45 16.19
CA ILE A 373 -22.34 18.39 16.04
C ILE A 373 -21.07 17.69 16.52
N ASP A 374 -20.14 17.46 15.60
CA ASP A 374 -18.80 17.03 15.96
C ASP A 374 -17.94 18.24 16.29
N THR A 375 -17.21 18.14 17.39
CA THR A 375 -16.24 19.14 17.81
C THR A 375 -14.85 18.54 17.78
N TYR A 376 -13.94 19.14 17.02
CA TYR A 376 -12.57 18.73 16.95
C TYR A 376 -11.63 19.94 16.84
N THR A 377 -10.35 19.74 17.06
CA THR A 377 -9.33 20.80 16.94
C THR A 377 -8.60 20.69 15.61
N LYS A 378 -8.29 21.85 15.01
CA LYS A 378 -7.40 21.98 13.84
C LYS A 378 -6.24 22.90 14.19
N ARG A 379 -5.09 22.64 13.60
CA ARG A 379 -3.94 23.57 13.67
C ARG A 379 -4.14 24.78 12.76
N ALA A 380 -3.56 25.90 13.14
CA ALA A 380 -3.67 27.16 12.37
C ALA A 380 -3.33 26.96 10.88
N ALA A 381 -2.26 26.24 10.56
CA ALA A 381 -1.85 25.97 9.19
C ALA A 381 -2.81 25.07 8.40
N ALA A 382 -3.74 24.40 9.06
CA ALA A 382 -4.81 23.59 8.42
C ALA A 382 -6.09 24.40 8.17
N LEU A 383 -6.15 25.67 8.56
CA LEU A 383 -7.24 26.57 8.18
C LEU A 383 -7.21 26.79 6.66
N PRO A 384 -8.37 26.87 5.97
CA PRO A 384 -8.44 26.83 4.51
C PRO A 384 -7.48 27.83 3.83
N VAL A 385 -7.42 29.07 4.28
CA VAL A 385 -6.56 30.09 3.70
C VAL A 385 -5.08 29.74 3.79
N PHE A 386 -4.61 29.22 4.92
CA PHE A 386 -3.20 28.84 5.09
C PHE A 386 -2.86 27.52 4.43
N ALA A 387 -3.84 26.60 4.33
CA ALA A 387 -3.69 25.37 3.57
C ALA A 387 -3.49 25.67 2.08
N GLU A 388 -4.31 26.55 1.50
CA GLU A 388 -4.14 27.01 0.11
C GLU A 388 -2.84 27.80 -0.10
N MET A 389 -2.49 28.70 0.80
CA MET A 389 -1.21 29.41 0.71
C MET A 389 -0.01 28.46 0.69
N ARG A 390 -0.02 27.40 1.49
CA ARG A 390 1.02 26.35 1.43
C ARG A 390 1.03 25.63 0.09
N GLN A 391 -0.14 25.36 -0.46
CA GLN A 391 -0.26 24.74 -1.78
C GLN A 391 0.28 25.66 -2.88
N TRP A 392 0.01 26.93 -2.81
CA TRP A 392 0.60 27.92 -3.74
C TRP A 392 2.13 27.96 -3.63
N LEU A 393 2.67 27.85 -2.43
CA LEU A 393 4.12 27.77 -2.22
C LEU A 393 4.74 26.52 -2.86
N SER A 394 4.06 25.36 -2.84
CA SER A 394 4.58 24.17 -3.49
C SER A 394 4.74 24.34 -5.02
N ALA A 395 4.08 25.34 -5.57
CA ALA A 395 4.15 25.73 -6.96
C ALA A 395 5.18 26.84 -7.27
N ALA A 396 6.02 27.26 -6.30
CA ALA A 396 7.01 28.31 -6.48
C ALA A 396 8.00 27.98 -7.61
N GLY A 397 8.29 29.00 -8.43
CA GLY A 397 9.29 28.92 -9.49
C GLY A 397 10.72 28.92 -8.94
N LYS A 398 11.70 28.82 -9.84
CA LYS A 398 13.13 28.71 -9.49
C LYS A 398 13.62 29.83 -8.56
N GLU A 399 13.12 31.05 -8.74
CA GLU A 399 13.54 32.24 -7.98
C GLU A 399 12.99 32.24 -6.55
N ASP A 400 11.76 31.75 -6.36
CA ASP A 400 11.06 31.75 -5.07
C ASP A 400 11.19 30.42 -4.33
N TRP A 401 11.77 29.40 -4.96
CA TRP A 401 11.80 28.04 -4.43
C TRP A 401 12.48 27.98 -3.05
N GLU A 402 13.62 28.65 -2.88
CA GLU A 402 14.39 28.65 -1.63
C GLU A 402 13.58 29.24 -0.45
N SER A 403 12.95 30.40 -0.67
CA SER A 403 12.08 31.02 0.33
C SER A 403 10.88 30.15 0.65
N SER A 404 10.23 29.58 -0.39
CA SER A 404 9.13 28.64 -0.25
C SER A 404 9.52 27.39 0.54
N PHE A 405 10.65 26.78 0.20
CA PHE A 405 11.17 25.61 0.91
C PHE A 405 11.38 25.92 2.39
N THR A 406 12.10 26.99 2.70
CA THR A 406 12.40 27.37 4.09
C THR A 406 11.15 27.66 4.90
N LEU A 407 10.17 28.36 4.35
CA LEU A 407 8.92 28.65 5.08
C LEU A 407 8.09 27.39 5.34
N ARG A 408 7.96 26.51 4.35
CA ARG A 408 7.27 25.22 4.52
C ARG A 408 8.01 24.33 5.53
N PHE A 409 9.34 24.32 5.50
CA PHE A 409 10.16 23.55 6.43
C PHE A 409 10.01 24.07 7.87
N ARG A 410 10.12 25.39 8.10
CA ARG A 410 9.94 25.99 9.43
C ARG A 410 8.55 25.71 10.00
N LEU A 411 7.53 25.76 9.17
CA LEU A 411 6.16 25.46 9.59
C LEU A 411 5.99 23.98 9.98
N GLN A 412 6.60 23.07 9.22
CA GLN A 412 6.61 21.63 9.52
C GLN A 412 7.36 21.35 10.83
N GLU A 413 8.52 21.96 11.02
CA GLU A 413 9.32 21.80 12.22
C GLU A 413 8.62 22.41 13.46
N TYR A 414 7.99 23.57 13.31
CA TYR A 414 7.18 24.19 14.36
C TYR A 414 6.14 23.19 14.91
N TYR A 415 5.34 22.58 14.05
CA TYR A 415 4.30 21.65 14.50
C TYR A 415 4.85 20.33 15.02
N ARG A 416 5.96 19.86 14.51
CA ARG A 416 6.63 18.68 15.03
C ARG A 416 7.12 18.87 16.46
N ASN A 417 7.68 20.03 16.78
CA ASN A 417 8.23 20.36 18.09
C ASN A 417 7.14 20.68 19.13
N GLN A 418 5.92 21.00 18.69
CA GLN A 418 4.77 21.09 19.57
C GLN A 418 4.42 19.70 20.08
N LYS A 419 4.64 19.42 21.37
CA LYS A 419 4.14 18.19 22.01
C LYS A 419 2.63 18.20 21.88
N THR A 420 2.07 17.29 21.09
CA THR A 420 0.62 17.12 20.95
C THR A 420 0.00 16.92 22.32
N ARG A 421 -0.71 17.92 22.84
CA ARG A 421 -1.50 17.85 24.06
C ARG A 421 -2.79 17.07 23.87
N GLU A 422 -3.01 16.53 22.68
CA GLU A 422 -4.17 15.69 22.38
C GLU A 422 -3.99 14.35 23.06
N LYS A 423 -4.73 14.13 24.15
CA LYS A 423 -5.11 12.79 24.55
C LYS A 423 -5.88 12.19 23.38
N GLN A 424 -5.24 11.31 22.62
CA GLN A 424 -5.93 10.50 21.63
C GLN A 424 -7.10 9.79 22.35
N SER A 425 -8.32 10.18 22.04
CA SER A 425 -9.47 9.39 22.47
C SER A 425 -9.36 8.04 21.77
N GLN A 426 -9.50 6.95 22.52
CA GLN A 426 -9.31 5.56 22.07
C GLN A 426 -10.29 5.10 20.96
N PHE A 427 -11.10 6.00 20.41
CA PHE A 427 -12.15 5.71 19.41
C PHE A 427 -12.03 6.50 18.10
N HIS A 428 -10.94 7.21 17.87
CA HIS A 428 -10.71 7.75 16.53
C HIS A 428 -10.04 6.67 15.65
N TYR A 429 -10.80 6.17 14.66
CA TYR A 429 -10.23 5.72 13.42
C TYR A 429 -9.40 6.88 12.89
N THR A 430 -8.16 6.90 13.29
CA THR A 430 -7.18 7.77 12.67
C THR A 430 -6.98 7.23 11.27
N TYR A 431 -7.67 7.83 10.30
CA TYR A 431 -7.07 8.03 9.00
C TYR A 431 -5.81 8.85 9.28
N ASN A 432 -4.74 8.13 9.63
CA ASN A 432 -3.43 8.67 10.02
C ASN A 432 -2.65 9.16 8.81
N ASN A 433 -3.30 9.95 7.94
CA ASN A 433 -2.64 10.71 6.89
C ASN A 433 -2.38 12.17 7.29
N ASN A 434 -2.56 12.49 8.57
CA ASN A 434 -2.19 13.80 9.12
C ASN A 434 -0.79 13.79 9.74
N ARG A 435 0.19 13.18 9.07
CA ARG A 435 1.55 13.73 9.16
C ARG A 435 1.46 15.06 8.43
N GLU A 436 1.62 16.14 9.14
CA GLU A 436 1.66 17.50 8.58
C GLU A 436 2.98 17.69 7.81
N ASN A 437 3.17 16.87 6.79
CA ASN A 437 4.29 16.97 5.88
C ASN A 437 3.96 18.05 4.85
N TYR A 438 4.53 19.22 5.04
CA TYR A 438 4.35 20.34 4.12
C TYR A 438 5.37 20.35 2.99
N LEU A 439 6.35 19.44 3.06
CA LEU A 439 7.36 19.18 2.06
C LEU A 439 7.24 17.73 1.56
N SER A 440 7.46 17.56 0.27
CA SER A 440 7.51 16.25 -0.38
C SER A 440 8.94 15.72 -0.43
N LEU A 441 9.10 14.44 -0.75
CA LEU A 441 10.42 13.85 -1.00
C LEU A 441 11.16 14.61 -2.11
N SER A 442 10.48 15.03 -3.17
CA SER A 442 11.09 15.81 -4.26
C SER A 442 11.63 17.17 -3.78
N ASP A 443 11.01 17.80 -2.77
CA ASP A 443 11.56 19.03 -2.18
C ASP A 443 12.91 18.76 -1.52
N TYR A 444 13.07 17.63 -0.83
CA TYR A 444 14.35 17.23 -0.20
C TYR A 444 15.41 16.83 -1.23
N VAL A 445 15.00 16.14 -2.28
CA VAL A 445 15.87 15.82 -3.43
C VAL A 445 16.39 17.10 -4.09
N GLN A 446 15.52 18.07 -4.33
CA GLN A 446 15.91 19.36 -4.90
C GLN A 446 16.86 20.14 -3.96
N CYS A 447 16.70 20.03 -2.65
CA CYS A 447 17.60 20.67 -1.70
C CYS A 447 19.01 20.08 -1.78
N TYR A 448 19.13 18.77 -1.95
CA TYR A 448 20.39 18.07 -2.18
C TYR A 448 21.01 18.44 -3.54
N VAL A 449 20.26 18.31 -4.63
CA VAL A 449 20.74 18.56 -6.01
C VAL A 449 21.21 20.01 -6.21
N ARG A 450 20.60 20.96 -5.48
CA ARG A 450 21.02 22.36 -5.49
C ARG A 450 22.27 22.64 -4.60
N GLY A 451 22.79 21.62 -3.92
CA GLY A 451 23.96 21.75 -3.04
C GLY A 451 23.70 22.50 -1.73
N ILE A 452 22.43 22.68 -1.34
CA ILE A 452 22.04 23.30 -0.07
C ILE A 452 22.22 22.31 1.07
N TRP A 453 21.81 21.06 0.85
CA TRP A 453 21.99 19.95 1.76
C TRP A 453 23.00 18.94 1.21
N ASP A 454 23.68 18.27 2.11
CA ASP A 454 24.40 17.03 1.85
C ASP A 454 23.50 15.81 2.12
N LYS A 455 24.04 14.60 1.94
CA LYS A 455 23.29 13.34 2.16
C LYS A 455 22.82 13.19 3.61
N ASP A 456 23.59 13.65 4.59
CA ASP A 456 23.20 13.53 6.00
C ASP A 456 21.90 14.28 6.29
N LEU A 457 21.81 15.55 5.83
CA LEU A 457 20.59 16.35 6.00
C LEU A 457 19.41 15.79 5.19
N PHE A 458 19.67 15.26 4.00
CA PHE A 458 18.64 14.58 3.22
C PHE A 458 18.08 13.37 3.97
N TYR A 459 18.93 12.44 4.41
CA TYR A 459 18.48 11.27 5.19
C TYR A 459 17.81 11.69 6.49
N LYS A 460 18.37 12.63 7.21
CA LYS A 460 17.76 13.19 8.43
C LYS A 460 16.34 13.69 8.16
N ALA A 461 16.09 14.38 7.05
CA ALA A 461 14.76 14.85 6.69
C ALA A 461 13.80 13.68 6.39
N VAL A 462 14.22 12.68 5.60
CA VAL A 462 13.43 11.50 5.29
C VAL A 462 13.04 10.76 6.56
N PHE A 463 13.99 10.44 7.42
CA PHE A 463 13.72 9.68 8.66
C PHE A 463 12.95 10.50 9.72
N THR A 464 13.06 11.82 9.66
CA THR A 464 12.37 12.71 10.60
C THR A 464 10.93 12.98 10.22
N PHE A 465 10.66 13.26 8.94
CA PHE A 465 9.38 13.80 8.47
C PHE A 465 8.59 12.82 7.59
N LEU A 466 9.26 11.91 6.89
CA LEU A 466 8.63 10.89 6.06
C LEU A 466 8.75 9.51 6.70
N ASN A 467 8.58 8.48 5.93
CA ASN A 467 8.96 7.11 6.27
C ASN A 467 9.95 6.57 5.23
N ILE A 468 10.68 5.54 5.60
CA ILE A 468 11.69 4.96 4.71
C ILE A 468 11.08 4.38 3.45
N GLY A 469 9.82 3.91 3.48
CA GLY A 469 9.09 3.41 2.32
C GLY A 469 8.91 4.46 1.23
N SER A 470 8.74 5.74 1.63
CA SER A 470 8.66 6.85 0.69
C SER A 470 9.95 7.04 -0.12
N LEU A 471 11.09 6.59 0.41
CA LEU A 471 12.39 6.61 -0.28
C LEU A 471 12.64 5.28 -1.01
N LEU A 472 12.39 4.13 -0.38
CA LEU A 472 12.64 2.81 -0.94
C LEU A 472 11.86 2.58 -2.24
N GLU A 473 10.62 3.05 -2.32
CA GLU A 473 9.79 2.89 -3.52
C GLU A 473 10.40 3.56 -4.75
N PRO A 474 10.69 4.87 -4.77
CA PRO A 474 11.25 5.52 -5.97
C PRO A 474 12.66 5.08 -6.29
N VAL A 475 13.56 4.93 -5.31
CA VAL A 475 14.96 4.54 -5.58
C VAL A 475 15.06 3.12 -6.12
N SER A 476 14.21 2.18 -5.69
CA SER A 476 14.15 0.84 -6.26
C SER A 476 13.40 0.80 -7.59
N ALA A 477 12.43 1.69 -7.81
CA ALA A 477 11.71 1.79 -9.08
C ALA A 477 12.60 2.29 -10.23
N VAL A 478 13.55 3.16 -9.94
CA VAL A 478 14.56 3.65 -10.92
C VAL A 478 15.37 2.49 -11.48
N GLU A 479 15.78 1.55 -10.64
CA GLU A 479 16.59 0.38 -11.05
C GLU A 479 15.83 -0.59 -11.96
N GLN A 480 14.51 -0.55 -11.96
CA GLN A 480 13.72 -1.49 -12.75
C GLN A 480 13.73 -1.14 -14.24
N LYS A 481 14.30 -2.00 -15.07
CA LYS A 481 14.30 -1.87 -16.53
C LYS A 481 12.93 -2.16 -17.14
N GLY A 482 12.64 -1.51 -18.27
CA GLY A 482 11.45 -1.77 -19.09
C GLY A 482 10.37 -0.68 -19.01
N ALA A 483 9.42 -0.75 -19.94
CA ALA A 483 8.30 0.18 -20.05
C ALA A 483 7.15 -0.19 -19.13
N VAL A 484 6.39 0.80 -18.66
CA VAL A 484 5.18 0.64 -17.85
C VAL A 484 3.99 1.20 -18.62
N THR A 485 2.94 0.40 -18.76
CA THR A 485 1.77 0.70 -19.60
C THR A 485 0.67 1.49 -18.92
N SER A 486 0.74 1.67 -17.58
CA SER A 486 -0.31 2.37 -16.82
C SER A 486 0.26 3.27 -15.72
N ARG A 487 -0.49 4.27 -15.29
CA ARG A 487 -0.28 5.03 -14.04
C ARG A 487 -0.45 4.08 -12.84
N ASN A 488 0.53 3.25 -12.60
CA ASN A 488 0.57 2.42 -11.41
C ASN A 488 1.32 3.13 -10.26
N ALA A 489 1.36 2.48 -9.11
CA ALA A 489 2.08 2.98 -7.93
C ALA A 489 3.54 3.35 -8.24
N ARG A 490 4.19 2.63 -9.17
CA ARG A 490 5.56 2.88 -9.61
C ARG A 490 5.75 4.28 -10.22
N VAL A 491 4.86 4.71 -11.12
CA VAL A 491 4.91 6.07 -11.71
C VAL A 491 4.68 7.13 -10.63
N GLN A 492 3.79 6.85 -9.70
CA GLN A 492 3.52 7.75 -8.57
C GLN A 492 4.74 7.89 -7.66
N GLY A 493 5.41 6.78 -7.32
CA GLY A 493 6.62 6.78 -6.51
C GLY A 493 7.76 7.57 -7.18
N LEU A 494 7.96 7.37 -8.48
CA LEU A 494 8.95 8.12 -9.23
C LEU A 494 8.63 9.62 -9.31
N ASN A 495 7.38 9.99 -9.57
CA ASN A 495 6.98 11.39 -9.52
C ASN A 495 7.12 12.00 -8.12
N ALA A 496 7.02 11.21 -7.07
CA ALA A 496 7.28 11.69 -5.71
C ALA A 496 8.75 12.03 -5.46
N PHE A 497 9.68 11.38 -6.18
CA PHE A 497 11.13 11.64 -6.09
C PHE A 497 11.58 12.77 -7.03
N PHE A 498 11.23 12.66 -8.30
CA PHE A 498 11.68 13.60 -9.33
C PHE A 498 10.85 14.88 -9.41
N GLY A 499 9.68 14.89 -8.85
CA GLY A 499 8.70 15.97 -8.96
C GLY A 499 7.57 15.66 -9.94
N PRO A 500 6.45 16.37 -9.85
CA PRO A 500 5.27 16.13 -10.67
C PRO A 500 5.56 16.40 -12.16
N ASN A 501 5.05 15.51 -13.02
CA ASN A 501 5.15 15.61 -14.48
C ASN A 501 6.56 15.49 -15.11
N VAL A 502 7.57 15.08 -14.35
CA VAL A 502 8.89 14.80 -14.90
C VAL A 502 8.83 13.54 -15.76
N ILE A 503 8.10 12.52 -15.31
CA ILE A 503 7.91 11.28 -16.04
C ILE A 503 6.64 11.39 -16.87
N LYS A 504 6.79 11.47 -18.19
CA LYS A 504 5.70 11.57 -19.16
C LYS A 504 5.56 10.26 -19.97
N PRO A 505 4.35 9.90 -20.38
CA PRO A 505 4.20 8.78 -21.31
C PRO A 505 4.75 9.15 -22.69
N VAL A 506 5.46 8.19 -23.30
CA VAL A 506 5.85 8.23 -24.71
C VAL A 506 5.10 7.07 -25.39
N ASP A 507 4.32 7.37 -26.45
CA ASP A 507 3.46 6.39 -27.13
C ASP A 507 2.56 5.60 -26.18
N GLY A 508 1.97 6.28 -25.18
CA GLY A 508 1.10 5.66 -24.18
C GLY A 508 1.80 4.79 -23.13
N LYS A 509 3.13 4.71 -23.14
CA LYS A 509 3.95 3.94 -22.18
C LYS A 509 4.89 4.86 -21.42
N TYR A 510 5.01 4.63 -20.12
CA TYR A 510 6.01 5.31 -19.28
C TYR A 510 7.34 4.54 -19.38
N ARG A 511 8.35 5.16 -19.98
CA ARG A 511 9.70 4.61 -20.08
C ARG A 511 10.63 5.34 -19.11
N PHE A 512 11.26 4.60 -18.22
CA PHE A 512 12.19 5.14 -17.23
C PHE A 512 13.64 5.18 -17.76
N ASP A 513 13.96 4.33 -18.71
CA ASP A 513 15.20 4.30 -19.46
C ASP A 513 15.41 5.53 -20.39
N THR A 514 14.34 6.29 -20.63
CA THR A 514 14.37 7.55 -21.37
C THR A 514 14.44 8.80 -20.49
N ILE A 515 14.31 8.65 -19.17
CA ILE A 515 14.64 9.73 -18.23
C ILE A 515 16.14 9.88 -18.33
N GLY A 516 16.62 11.03 -18.86
CA GLY A 516 18.01 11.22 -19.20
C GLY A 516 18.94 10.79 -18.08
N ALA A 517 19.85 9.86 -18.37
CA ALA A 517 20.88 9.42 -17.42
C ALA A 517 21.77 10.57 -16.90
N GLU A 518 21.64 11.74 -17.52
CA GLU A 518 22.36 12.96 -17.20
C GLU A 518 21.69 13.80 -16.08
N MET A 519 20.48 13.45 -15.63
CA MET A 519 19.83 14.19 -14.54
C MET A 519 20.54 13.88 -13.21
N PRO A 520 20.97 14.92 -12.44
CA PRO A 520 21.61 14.70 -11.14
C PRO A 520 20.75 13.87 -10.17
N GLU A 521 19.42 14.00 -10.26
CA GLU A 521 18.47 13.23 -9.48
C GLU A 521 18.54 11.73 -9.77
N MET A 522 18.82 11.32 -11.02
CA MET A 522 18.97 9.90 -11.38
C MET A 522 20.21 9.29 -10.73
N THR A 523 21.35 9.98 -10.84
CA THR A 523 22.59 9.55 -10.19
C THR A 523 22.39 9.45 -8.69
N PHE A 524 21.74 10.44 -8.09
CA PHE A 524 21.42 10.44 -6.66
C PHE A 524 20.51 9.29 -6.25
N ALA A 525 19.45 9.00 -7.02
CA ALA A 525 18.56 7.88 -6.74
C ALA A 525 19.30 6.54 -6.77
N HIS A 526 20.20 6.36 -7.75
CA HIS A 526 21.03 5.17 -7.86
C HIS A 526 21.97 5.02 -6.65
N GLU A 527 22.67 6.08 -6.26
CA GLU A 527 23.52 6.08 -5.06
C GLU A 527 22.75 5.70 -3.81
N LEU A 528 21.57 6.32 -3.60
CA LEU A 528 20.71 6.03 -2.45
C LEU A 528 20.25 4.57 -2.44
N TYR A 529 19.93 3.98 -3.60
CA TYR A 529 19.55 2.57 -3.70
C TYR A 529 20.69 1.67 -3.22
N GLN A 530 21.92 1.93 -3.70
CA GLN A 530 23.10 1.14 -3.33
C GLN A 530 23.45 1.27 -1.84
N GLU A 531 23.18 2.41 -1.22
CA GLU A 531 23.47 2.65 0.19
C GLU A 531 22.39 2.06 1.12
N ILE A 532 21.11 2.29 0.84
CA ILE A 532 20.02 1.98 1.77
C ILE A 532 19.56 0.53 1.70
N LEU A 533 19.56 -0.08 0.51
CA LEU A 533 19.06 -1.43 0.33
C LEU A 533 19.83 -2.47 1.17
N PRO A 534 21.17 -2.49 1.17
CA PRO A 534 21.91 -3.42 2.02
C PRO A 534 21.63 -3.27 3.51
N VAL A 535 21.48 -2.03 3.99
CA VAL A 535 21.19 -1.74 5.40
C VAL A 535 19.84 -2.33 5.81
N VAL A 536 18.80 -2.05 5.01
CA VAL A 536 17.44 -2.52 5.29
C VAL A 536 17.35 -4.05 5.17
N LEU A 537 17.96 -4.66 4.14
CA LEU A 537 17.95 -6.11 3.96
C LEU A 537 18.74 -6.84 5.03
N LYS A 538 19.90 -6.35 5.47
CA LYS A 538 20.66 -6.93 6.58
C LYS A 538 19.81 -7.05 7.84
N VAL A 539 19.04 -6.03 8.17
CA VAL A 539 18.15 -6.04 9.34
C VAL A 539 16.97 -7.00 9.14
N GLU A 540 16.24 -6.90 8.02
CA GLU A 540 15.02 -7.68 7.79
C GLU A 540 15.26 -9.17 7.56
N LEU A 541 16.39 -9.55 6.96
CA LEU A 541 16.72 -10.96 6.75
C LEU A 541 17.17 -11.68 8.00
N LYS A 542 17.74 -10.94 8.96
CA LYS A 542 18.26 -11.48 10.22
C LYS A 542 17.28 -11.37 11.40
N ARG A 543 16.15 -10.65 11.25
CA ARG A 543 15.14 -10.55 12.31
C ARG A 543 14.39 -11.85 12.54
N GLY A 544 13.87 -12.02 13.75
CA GLY A 544 12.90 -13.07 14.10
C GLY A 544 11.47 -12.71 13.65
N GLU A 545 10.47 -13.10 14.42
CA GLU A 545 9.05 -12.80 14.13
C GLU A 545 8.67 -11.36 14.50
N GLN A 546 9.44 -10.70 15.36
CA GLN A 546 9.18 -9.31 15.78
C GLN A 546 9.48 -8.34 14.65
N ALA A 547 8.63 -7.30 14.56
CA ALA A 547 8.82 -6.23 13.60
C ALA A 547 10.02 -5.34 13.97
N THR A 548 10.74 -4.88 12.95
CA THR A 548 11.77 -3.85 13.05
C THR A 548 11.22 -2.50 12.61
N PRO A 549 11.94 -1.39 12.79
CA PRO A 549 11.56 -0.09 12.24
C PRO A 549 11.34 -0.09 10.72
N PHE A 550 11.95 -1.04 9.98
CA PHE A 550 11.84 -1.14 8.52
C PHE A 550 10.71 -2.04 8.04
N SER A 551 10.21 -2.95 8.88
CA SER A 551 9.29 -4.03 8.48
C SER A 551 8.00 -3.56 7.82
N GLN A 552 7.49 -2.40 8.21
CA GLN A 552 6.27 -1.84 7.62
C GLN A 552 6.50 -1.34 6.19
N ASP A 553 7.67 -0.76 5.94
CA ASP A 553 7.96 0.00 4.74
C ASP A 553 8.73 -0.81 3.67
N ILE A 554 9.31 -1.95 4.05
CA ILE A 554 10.15 -2.76 3.14
C ILE A 554 9.39 -3.27 1.90
N LYS A 555 8.07 -3.40 1.98
CA LYS A 555 7.22 -3.75 0.84
C LYS A 555 7.15 -2.67 -0.24
N SER A 556 7.64 -1.49 0.02
CA SER A 556 7.78 -0.43 -0.98
C SER A 556 8.88 -0.72 -2.00
N ILE A 557 9.80 -1.65 -1.71
CA ILE A 557 10.84 -2.08 -2.64
C ILE A 557 10.21 -2.70 -3.89
N GLN A 558 10.61 -2.20 -5.07
CA GLN A 558 10.08 -2.61 -6.37
C GLN A 558 10.98 -3.63 -7.08
N VAL A 559 12.27 -3.63 -6.81
CA VAL A 559 13.22 -4.58 -7.39
C VAL A 559 14.43 -4.80 -6.48
N ILE A 560 14.94 -6.02 -6.48
CA ILE A 560 16.21 -6.43 -5.85
C ILE A 560 16.95 -7.31 -6.85
N TYR A 561 18.18 -6.95 -7.19
CA TYR A 561 19.03 -7.76 -8.09
C TYR A 561 20.02 -8.60 -7.30
N GLY A 562 20.20 -9.85 -7.72
CA GLY A 562 21.27 -10.73 -7.29
C GLY A 562 20.80 -12.08 -6.76
N ILE A 563 21.53 -13.13 -7.15
CA ILE A 563 21.35 -14.50 -6.69
C ILE A 563 21.54 -14.59 -5.16
N ASP A 564 22.52 -13.87 -4.63
CA ASP A 564 22.85 -13.91 -3.20
C ASP A 564 21.70 -13.44 -2.34
N TYR A 565 21.02 -12.35 -2.73
CA TYR A 565 19.83 -11.90 -2.01
C TYR A 565 18.68 -12.91 -2.10
N MET A 566 18.45 -13.50 -3.25
CA MET A 566 17.42 -14.53 -3.42
C MET A 566 17.69 -15.73 -2.49
N ILE A 567 18.94 -16.20 -2.41
CA ILE A 567 19.32 -17.30 -1.53
C ILE A 567 19.16 -16.93 -0.06
N GLN A 568 19.63 -15.74 0.35
CA GLN A 568 19.47 -15.25 1.71
C GLN A 568 17.99 -15.15 2.11
N ILE A 569 17.12 -14.65 1.23
CA ILE A 569 15.69 -14.55 1.48
C ILE A 569 15.05 -15.94 1.60
N LEU A 570 15.39 -16.89 0.72
CA LEU A 570 14.90 -18.27 0.81
C LEU A 570 15.36 -18.96 2.08
N THR A 571 16.61 -18.78 2.45
CA THR A 571 17.19 -19.32 3.70
C THR A 571 16.46 -18.73 4.92
N ALA A 572 16.28 -17.41 4.94
CA ALA A 572 15.53 -16.74 5.99
C ALA A 572 14.08 -17.22 6.08
N LEU A 573 13.43 -17.49 4.97
CA LEU A 573 12.06 -18.02 4.92
C LEU A 573 11.98 -19.49 5.36
N GLY A 574 13.04 -20.27 5.15
CA GLY A 574 13.13 -21.69 5.53
C GLY A 574 12.05 -22.55 4.88
N LYS A 575 11.35 -23.37 5.71
CA LYS A 575 10.27 -24.25 5.26
C LYS A 575 8.91 -23.56 5.14
N ASP A 576 8.80 -22.29 5.55
CA ASP A 576 7.54 -21.57 5.46
C ASP A 576 7.06 -21.48 4.01
N PRO A 577 5.77 -21.73 3.73
CA PRO A 577 5.22 -21.61 2.39
C PRO A 577 5.22 -20.15 1.95
N LEU A 578 5.45 -19.90 0.65
CA LEU A 578 5.35 -18.57 0.06
C LEU A 578 3.93 -18.01 0.24
N GLN A 579 3.81 -16.75 0.60
CA GLN A 579 2.52 -16.09 0.80
C GLN A 579 1.89 -15.73 -0.56
N ARG A 580 0.67 -16.26 -0.80
CA ARG A 580 -0.06 -16.10 -2.04
C ARG A 580 -1.08 -15.01 -1.96
N GLY A 581 -1.14 -13.95 -2.22
CA GLY A 581 -2.21 -12.96 -2.13
C GLY A 581 -2.21 -12.15 -0.85
N TYR A 582 -2.91 -11.06 -0.91
CA TYR A 582 -3.09 -10.12 0.18
C TYR A 582 -4.12 -10.68 1.16
N SER A 583 -3.77 -10.85 2.40
CA SER A 583 -4.77 -10.92 3.46
C SER A 583 -5.07 -9.49 3.89
N TYR A 584 -6.29 -9.05 3.75
CA TYR A 584 -6.76 -7.72 4.19
C TYR A 584 -6.50 -7.49 5.69
N TYR A 585 -6.25 -8.58 6.41
CA TYR A 585 -6.13 -8.65 7.87
C TYR A 585 -4.73 -9.08 8.37
N SER A 586 -3.77 -9.38 7.50
CA SER A 586 -2.42 -9.66 7.95
C SER A 586 -1.71 -8.36 8.34
N SER A 587 -1.03 -8.36 9.46
CA SER A 587 -0.10 -7.27 9.80
C SER A 587 0.86 -7.08 8.62
N ASN A 588 1.00 -5.84 8.17
CA ASN A 588 1.93 -5.51 7.09
C ASN A 588 3.40 -5.86 7.45
N THR A 589 3.65 -6.16 8.70
CA THR A 589 4.97 -6.50 9.26
C THR A 589 5.21 -7.99 9.44
N ASP A 590 4.22 -8.85 9.10
CA ASP A 590 4.40 -10.30 9.14
C ASP A 590 5.63 -10.73 8.35
N ARG A 591 6.56 -11.44 9.01
CA ARG A 591 7.85 -11.82 8.44
C ARG A 591 7.71 -12.62 7.15
N LYS A 592 6.84 -13.60 7.13
CA LYS A 592 6.58 -14.43 5.96
C LYS A 592 6.04 -13.62 4.79
N LEU A 593 5.16 -12.65 5.07
CA LEU A 593 4.61 -11.76 4.05
C LEU A 593 5.70 -10.86 3.47
N VAL A 594 6.55 -10.29 4.32
CA VAL A 594 7.68 -9.44 3.92
C VAL A 594 8.67 -10.24 3.06
N LEU A 595 9.14 -11.39 3.54
CA LEU A 595 10.11 -12.21 2.79
C LEU A 595 9.55 -12.74 1.46
N SER A 596 8.24 -13.10 1.43
CA SER A 596 7.60 -13.50 0.18
C SER A 596 7.52 -12.33 -0.81
N HIS A 597 7.26 -11.10 -0.34
CA HIS A 597 7.31 -9.92 -1.20
C HIS A 597 8.72 -9.69 -1.78
N LEU A 598 9.75 -9.76 -0.94
CA LEU A 598 11.14 -9.59 -1.40
C LEU A 598 11.51 -10.61 -2.48
N LEU A 599 11.09 -11.88 -2.34
CA LEU A 599 11.26 -12.88 -3.40
C LEU A 599 10.52 -12.52 -4.68
N LYS A 600 9.31 -11.99 -4.57
CA LYS A 600 8.50 -11.63 -5.75
C LYS A 600 9.13 -10.49 -6.56
N VAL A 601 9.82 -9.57 -5.91
CA VAL A 601 10.50 -8.45 -6.57
C VAL A 601 11.97 -8.73 -6.86
N SER A 602 12.54 -9.86 -6.38
CA SER A 602 13.92 -10.25 -6.66
C SER A 602 14.11 -10.70 -8.12
N ARG A 603 15.27 -10.42 -8.68
CA ARG A 603 15.63 -10.76 -10.06
C ARG A 603 17.08 -11.20 -10.15
N PRO A 604 17.45 -12.04 -11.12
CA PRO A 604 18.86 -12.25 -11.45
C PRO A 604 19.54 -10.92 -11.78
N GLY A 605 20.78 -10.77 -11.37
CA GLY A 605 21.63 -9.67 -11.84
C GLY A 605 21.84 -9.74 -13.35
N PRO A 606 22.14 -8.62 -14.02
CA PRO A 606 22.29 -8.58 -15.49
C PRO A 606 23.35 -9.54 -16.05
N ASP A 607 24.41 -9.78 -15.29
CA ASP A 607 25.56 -10.60 -15.70
C ASP A 607 25.61 -11.95 -14.96
N GLU A 608 24.62 -12.27 -14.13
CA GLU A 608 24.55 -13.52 -13.39
C GLU A 608 24.05 -14.68 -14.26
N THR A 609 24.67 -15.85 -14.07
CA THR A 609 24.43 -17.07 -14.85
C THR A 609 23.93 -18.23 -13.99
N ALA A 610 23.45 -19.30 -14.63
CA ALA A 610 23.08 -20.55 -13.95
C ALA A 610 24.29 -21.23 -13.25
N GLU A 611 25.52 -21.03 -13.70
CA GLU A 611 26.71 -21.52 -13.01
C GLU A 611 26.99 -20.73 -11.71
N ASP A 612 26.66 -19.44 -11.68
CA ASP A 612 26.76 -18.64 -10.46
C ASP A 612 25.67 -19.06 -9.47
N LEU A 613 24.46 -19.34 -9.94
CA LEU A 613 23.41 -19.95 -9.12
C LEU A 613 23.86 -21.29 -8.53
N LYS A 614 24.52 -22.13 -9.30
CA LYS A 614 25.03 -23.42 -8.85
C LYS A 614 26.11 -23.26 -7.76
N LYS A 615 27.02 -22.28 -7.94
CA LYS A 615 28.04 -21.96 -6.92
C LYS A 615 27.41 -21.47 -5.61
N ALA A 616 26.45 -20.55 -5.73
CA ALA A 616 25.79 -19.96 -4.58
C ALA A 616 24.88 -20.94 -3.81
N LEU A 617 24.29 -21.93 -4.48
CA LEU A 617 23.51 -23.00 -3.85
C LEU A 617 24.37 -24.05 -3.13
N LYS A 618 25.69 -24.08 -3.39
CA LYS A 618 26.57 -25.06 -2.75
C LYS A 618 26.65 -24.87 -1.25
N GLY A 619 26.20 -25.86 -0.49
CA GLY A 619 26.15 -25.79 0.98
C GLY A 619 24.90 -25.11 1.53
N SER A 620 23.92 -24.76 0.69
CA SER A 620 22.61 -24.28 1.15
C SER A 620 21.61 -25.43 1.33
N ASP A 621 20.60 -25.22 2.20
CA ASP A 621 19.48 -26.16 2.41
C ASP A 621 18.37 -26.02 1.36
N ILE A 622 18.58 -25.23 0.32
CA ILE A 622 17.58 -24.95 -0.71
C ILE A 622 17.42 -26.14 -1.64
N THR A 623 16.26 -26.77 -1.60
CA THR A 623 15.97 -27.97 -2.37
C THR A 623 15.48 -27.64 -3.80
N LYS A 624 15.60 -28.62 -4.72
CA LYS A 624 14.98 -28.54 -6.07
C LYS A 624 13.50 -28.14 -6.00
N LYS A 625 12.74 -28.73 -5.05
CA LYS A 625 11.33 -28.38 -4.85
C LYS A 625 11.17 -26.89 -4.55
N ARG A 626 12.03 -26.33 -3.70
CA ARG A 626 11.96 -24.93 -3.32
C ARG A 626 12.26 -23.98 -4.48
N LEU A 627 13.18 -24.34 -5.36
CA LEU A 627 13.45 -23.59 -6.60
C LEU A 627 12.26 -23.66 -7.58
N VAL A 628 11.60 -24.82 -7.69
CA VAL A 628 10.36 -24.94 -8.49
C VAL A 628 9.23 -24.08 -7.93
N GLU A 629 9.06 -24.04 -6.60
CA GLU A 629 8.09 -23.16 -5.94
C GLU A 629 8.41 -21.68 -6.21
N LEU A 630 9.71 -21.31 -6.17
CA LEU A 630 10.16 -19.96 -6.51
C LEU A 630 9.85 -19.61 -7.97
N ALA A 631 10.15 -20.47 -8.93
CA ALA A 631 9.85 -20.24 -10.34
C ALA A 631 8.35 -19.99 -10.61
N MET A 632 7.48 -20.75 -9.93
CA MET A 632 6.04 -20.55 -10.03
C MET A 632 5.54 -19.27 -9.34
N TYR A 633 6.28 -18.77 -8.37
CA TYR A 633 5.94 -17.57 -7.59
C TYR A 633 6.52 -16.29 -8.17
N ALA A 634 7.78 -16.34 -8.63
CA ALA A 634 8.59 -15.25 -9.16
C ALA A 634 9.15 -15.64 -10.53
N GLN A 635 8.33 -15.45 -11.53
CA GLN A 635 8.54 -15.94 -12.90
C GLN A 635 9.86 -15.48 -13.57
N GLN A 636 10.40 -14.34 -13.14
CA GLN A 636 11.66 -13.82 -13.64
C GLN A 636 12.85 -14.75 -13.36
N TRP A 637 12.71 -15.71 -12.46
CA TRP A 637 13.72 -16.74 -12.15
C TRP A 637 13.58 -18.00 -13.02
N ILE A 638 12.49 -18.15 -13.81
CA ILE A 638 12.23 -19.36 -14.62
C ILE A 638 13.40 -19.70 -15.55
N PRO A 639 13.95 -18.77 -16.36
CA PRO A 639 15.01 -19.12 -17.31
C PRO A 639 16.28 -19.64 -16.61
N MET A 640 16.71 -18.96 -15.54
CA MET A 640 17.92 -19.35 -14.80
C MET A 640 17.73 -20.69 -14.08
N ILE A 641 16.55 -20.96 -13.53
CA ILE A 641 16.24 -22.22 -12.85
C ILE A 641 16.12 -23.37 -13.86
N GLU A 642 15.54 -23.16 -15.06
CA GLU A 642 15.49 -24.14 -16.15
C GLU A 642 16.90 -24.58 -16.56
N GLU A 643 17.80 -23.62 -16.80
CA GLU A 643 19.17 -23.86 -17.16
C GLU A 643 19.94 -24.59 -16.04
N TYR A 644 19.81 -24.13 -14.78
CA TYR A 644 20.45 -24.76 -13.63
C TYR A 644 20.00 -26.21 -13.42
N LEU A 645 18.69 -26.48 -13.49
CA LEU A 645 18.12 -27.80 -13.29
C LEU A 645 18.31 -28.73 -14.51
N LYS A 646 18.70 -28.19 -15.66
CA LYS A 646 18.81 -28.91 -16.95
C LYS A 646 17.54 -29.68 -17.29
N LEU A 647 16.39 -29.02 -17.17
CA LEU A 647 15.08 -29.61 -17.39
C LEU A 647 14.41 -29.01 -18.64
N PRO A 648 14.57 -29.62 -19.81
CA PRO A 648 13.88 -29.18 -21.04
C PRO A 648 12.36 -29.14 -20.82
N GLY A 649 11.70 -28.07 -21.27
CA GLY A 649 10.26 -27.92 -21.12
C GLY A 649 9.80 -27.37 -19.75
N PHE A 650 10.73 -27.07 -18.84
CA PHE A 650 10.39 -26.50 -17.53
C PHE A 650 9.68 -25.13 -17.64
N ALA A 651 10.27 -24.19 -18.40
CA ALA A 651 9.65 -22.88 -18.63
C ALA A 651 8.28 -23.02 -19.31
N SER A 652 8.18 -23.84 -20.34
CA SER A 652 6.93 -24.11 -21.05
C SER A 652 5.84 -24.62 -20.12
N THR A 653 6.17 -25.56 -19.22
CA THR A 653 5.22 -26.10 -18.24
C THR A 653 4.85 -25.05 -17.16
N CYS A 654 5.79 -24.21 -16.69
CA CYS A 654 5.47 -23.10 -15.79
C CYS A 654 4.45 -22.16 -16.41
N TYR A 655 4.64 -21.75 -17.66
CA TYR A 655 3.72 -20.87 -18.37
C TYR A 655 2.39 -21.55 -18.72
N TYR A 656 2.36 -22.86 -18.92
CA TYR A 656 1.12 -23.62 -19.04
C TYR A 656 0.25 -23.45 -17.78
N PHE A 657 0.81 -23.68 -16.57
CA PHE A 657 0.07 -23.51 -15.34
C PHE A 657 -0.41 -22.07 -15.13
N MET A 658 0.39 -21.08 -15.52
CA MET A 658 -0.01 -19.65 -15.45
C MET A 658 -1.13 -19.33 -16.43
N ALA A 659 -1.04 -19.78 -17.69
CA ALA A 659 -2.02 -19.51 -18.74
C ALA A 659 -3.43 -20.03 -18.42
N HIS A 660 -3.52 -21.17 -17.75
CA HIS A 660 -4.80 -21.81 -17.43
C HIS A 660 -5.33 -21.47 -16.03
N THR A 661 -4.78 -20.44 -15.37
CA THR A 661 -5.41 -19.87 -14.16
C THR A 661 -6.69 -19.11 -14.53
N SER A 662 -7.60 -18.92 -13.57
CA SER A 662 -8.80 -18.10 -13.78
C SER A 662 -8.58 -16.62 -13.44
N GLU A 663 -7.34 -16.21 -13.18
CA GLU A 663 -6.95 -14.82 -12.93
C GLU A 663 -6.53 -14.11 -14.23
N ARG A 664 -6.63 -12.78 -14.21
CA ARG A 664 -6.04 -11.96 -15.27
C ARG A 664 -4.53 -11.93 -15.09
N LEU A 665 -3.80 -12.28 -16.14
CA LEU A 665 -2.34 -12.25 -16.17
C LEU A 665 -1.84 -10.86 -16.55
N ASP A 666 -0.62 -10.53 -16.13
CA ASP A 666 0.05 -9.32 -16.57
C ASP A 666 0.49 -9.42 -18.05
N GLU A 667 0.79 -8.27 -18.65
CA GLU A 667 1.13 -8.19 -20.08
C GLU A 667 2.42 -8.96 -20.42
N GLN A 668 3.41 -8.97 -19.53
CA GLN A 668 4.69 -9.64 -19.78
C GLN A 668 4.50 -11.16 -19.79
N VAL A 669 3.75 -11.71 -18.85
CA VAL A 669 3.39 -13.14 -18.83
C VAL A 669 2.58 -13.50 -20.05
N THR A 670 1.57 -12.71 -20.41
CA THR A 670 0.72 -12.90 -21.57
C THR A 670 1.53 -12.90 -22.86
N SER A 671 2.46 -11.95 -23.02
CA SER A 671 3.37 -11.90 -24.17
C SER A 671 4.30 -13.11 -24.26
N THR A 672 4.74 -13.64 -23.10
CA THR A 672 5.58 -14.84 -23.07
C THR A 672 4.78 -16.09 -23.42
N ILE A 673 3.54 -16.22 -22.94
CA ILE A 673 2.63 -17.34 -23.24
C ILE A 673 2.36 -17.41 -24.75
N ALA A 674 2.24 -16.27 -25.44
CA ALA A 674 2.05 -16.23 -26.89
C ALA A 674 3.17 -16.91 -27.72
N LYS A 675 4.33 -17.21 -27.11
CA LYS A 675 5.41 -17.99 -27.73
C LYS A 675 5.11 -19.49 -27.78
N TYR A 676 4.20 -19.96 -26.93
CA TYR A 676 3.90 -21.38 -26.72
C TYR A 676 2.55 -21.81 -27.31
N THR A 677 1.61 -20.90 -27.46
CA THR A 677 0.27 -21.20 -27.97
C THR A 677 -0.27 -20.07 -28.85
N PRO A 678 -1.02 -20.37 -29.90
CA PRO A 678 -1.70 -19.36 -30.73
C PRO A 678 -2.99 -18.84 -30.09
N LEU A 679 -3.42 -19.41 -28.95
CA LEU A 679 -4.65 -18.99 -28.28
C LEU A 679 -4.49 -17.57 -27.72
N SER A 680 -5.50 -16.74 -27.92
CA SER A 680 -5.52 -15.40 -27.41
C SER A 680 -5.67 -15.36 -25.88
N PRO A 681 -5.24 -14.27 -25.21
CA PRO A 681 -5.44 -14.11 -23.77
C PRO A 681 -6.92 -14.20 -23.32
N GLU A 682 -7.84 -13.75 -24.18
CA GLU A 682 -9.27 -13.83 -23.94
C GLU A 682 -9.76 -15.27 -23.97
N GLU A 683 -9.33 -16.07 -24.96
CA GLU A 683 -9.67 -17.48 -25.09
C GLU A 683 -9.13 -18.29 -23.90
N LEU A 684 -7.86 -18.08 -23.51
CA LEU A 684 -7.28 -18.72 -22.33
C LEU A 684 -8.01 -18.36 -21.04
N ARG A 685 -8.38 -17.09 -20.86
CA ARG A 685 -9.18 -16.64 -19.71
C ARG A 685 -10.57 -17.26 -19.69
N ASP A 686 -11.22 -17.42 -20.85
CA ASP A 686 -12.50 -18.08 -20.99
C ASP A 686 -12.38 -19.61 -20.84
N GLY A 687 -11.15 -20.15 -20.83
CA GLY A 687 -10.81 -21.53 -20.46
C GLY A 687 -10.45 -22.42 -21.65
N ALA A 688 -10.15 -21.84 -22.82
CA ALA A 688 -9.61 -22.63 -23.93
C ALA A 688 -8.31 -23.33 -23.53
N PHE A 689 -8.07 -24.48 -24.10
CA PHE A 689 -6.96 -25.36 -23.78
C PHE A 689 -6.24 -25.81 -25.05
N ASP A 690 -4.93 -25.63 -25.07
CA ASP A 690 -4.06 -26.10 -26.16
C ASP A 690 -3.48 -27.46 -25.77
N ILE A 691 -4.08 -28.51 -26.33
CA ILE A 691 -3.71 -29.90 -26.03
C ILE A 691 -2.32 -30.28 -26.57
N HIS A 692 -1.90 -29.67 -27.68
CA HIS A 692 -0.57 -29.91 -28.28
C HIS A 692 0.50 -29.33 -27.40
N TRP A 693 0.34 -28.08 -26.98
CA TRP A 693 1.29 -27.45 -26.05
C TRP A 693 1.39 -28.22 -24.73
N PHE A 694 0.24 -28.65 -24.18
CA PHE A 694 0.22 -29.42 -22.92
C PHE A 694 1.06 -30.72 -23.03
N PHE A 695 0.80 -31.56 -24.05
CA PHE A 695 1.51 -32.83 -24.18
C PHE A 695 2.99 -32.64 -24.56
N GLU A 696 3.33 -31.66 -25.42
CA GLU A 696 4.71 -31.31 -25.71
C GLU A 696 5.49 -30.93 -24.45
N ALA A 697 4.88 -30.08 -23.60
CA ALA A 697 5.49 -29.65 -22.34
C ALA A 697 5.61 -30.82 -21.34
N TYR A 698 4.58 -31.65 -21.24
CA TYR A 698 4.55 -32.81 -20.34
C TYR A 698 5.60 -33.87 -20.74
N GLU A 699 5.70 -34.22 -22.02
CA GLU A 699 6.63 -35.23 -22.53
C GLU A 699 8.09 -34.75 -22.38
N LYS A 700 8.39 -33.49 -22.73
CA LYS A 700 9.74 -32.92 -22.58
C LYS A 700 10.19 -32.87 -21.12
N LEU A 701 9.31 -32.56 -20.20
CA LEU A 701 9.63 -32.43 -18.78
C LEU A 701 9.67 -33.78 -18.05
N GLY A 702 8.82 -34.72 -18.47
CA GLY A 702 8.62 -36.02 -17.86
C GLY A 702 7.74 -35.99 -16.61
N GLU A 703 7.02 -37.12 -16.37
CA GLU A 703 6.01 -37.24 -15.31
C GLU A 703 6.48 -36.82 -13.91
N LYS A 704 7.68 -37.31 -13.50
CA LYS A 704 8.24 -37.00 -12.17
C LYS A 704 8.45 -35.49 -11.94
N ASN A 705 8.97 -34.79 -12.93
CA ASN A 705 9.24 -33.35 -12.84
C ASN A 705 7.95 -32.55 -13.03
N PHE A 706 7.03 -33.02 -13.88
CA PHE A 706 5.70 -32.41 -14.03
C PHE A 706 4.95 -32.39 -12.70
N LYS A 707 5.02 -33.48 -11.92
CA LYS A 707 4.39 -33.53 -10.61
C LYS A 707 4.90 -32.47 -9.63
N LEU A 708 6.20 -32.12 -9.67
CA LEU A 708 6.74 -31.03 -8.85
C LEU A 708 6.09 -29.68 -9.22
N LEU A 709 5.94 -29.38 -10.51
CA LEU A 709 5.27 -28.16 -10.96
C LEU A 709 3.77 -28.20 -10.69
N TYR A 710 3.11 -29.35 -10.86
CA TYR A 710 1.71 -29.52 -10.48
C TYR A 710 1.47 -29.20 -9.00
N ASP A 711 2.33 -29.66 -8.10
CA ASP A 711 2.23 -29.36 -6.67
C ASP A 711 2.53 -27.88 -6.37
N ALA A 712 3.46 -27.26 -7.14
CA ALA A 712 3.82 -25.85 -7.01
C ALA A 712 2.84 -24.89 -7.74
N ALA A 713 1.93 -25.38 -8.57
CA ALA A 713 0.98 -24.57 -9.36
C ALA A 713 0.14 -23.59 -8.51
N LYS A 714 -0.09 -23.91 -7.23
CA LYS A 714 -0.75 -23.01 -6.28
C LYS A 714 -0.06 -21.64 -6.16
N TYR A 715 1.22 -21.55 -6.46
CA TYR A 715 2.00 -20.30 -6.38
C TYR A 715 1.89 -19.43 -7.63
N SER A 716 1.30 -19.95 -8.72
CA SER A 716 1.03 -19.13 -9.93
C SER A 716 -0.16 -18.19 -9.77
N SER A 717 -0.93 -18.28 -8.69
CA SER A 717 -2.15 -17.50 -8.46
C SER A 717 -2.31 -17.06 -7.01
N THR A 718 -3.10 -16.00 -6.78
CA THR A 718 -3.31 -15.44 -5.44
C THR A 718 -4.25 -16.28 -4.57
N GLY A 719 -5.22 -16.97 -5.15
CA GLY A 719 -6.21 -17.76 -4.43
C GLY A 719 -6.31 -19.19 -4.93
N ALA A 720 -7.50 -19.59 -5.30
CA ALA A 720 -7.81 -20.90 -5.85
C ALA A 720 -7.81 -20.95 -7.39
N ALA A 721 -7.43 -19.86 -8.05
CA ALA A 721 -7.49 -19.72 -9.52
C ALA A 721 -6.67 -20.77 -10.27
N HIS A 722 -5.55 -21.24 -9.67
CA HIS A 722 -4.72 -22.35 -10.18
C HIS A 722 -5.47 -23.69 -10.26
N ALA A 723 -6.60 -23.85 -9.57
CA ALA A 723 -7.34 -25.12 -9.54
C ALA A 723 -7.85 -25.52 -10.93
N ARG A 724 -8.15 -24.54 -11.82
CA ARG A 724 -8.53 -24.81 -13.21
C ARG A 724 -7.41 -25.53 -13.97
N ALA A 725 -6.17 -25.00 -13.92
CA ALA A 725 -5.03 -25.59 -14.61
C ALA A 725 -4.76 -27.03 -14.16
N ARG A 726 -4.92 -27.30 -12.86
CA ARG A 726 -4.78 -28.66 -12.32
C ARG A 726 -5.90 -29.60 -12.79
N LYS A 727 -7.15 -29.14 -12.78
CA LYS A 727 -8.28 -29.94 -13.29
C LYS A 727 -8.12 -30.32 -14.76
N TYR A 728 -7.63 -29.38 -15.56
CA TYR A 728 -7.36 -29.62 -16.97
C TYR A 728 -6.22 -30.63 -17.18
N ALA A 729 -5.13 -30.50 -16.44
CA ALA A 729 -4.05 -31.48 -16.48
C ALA A 729 -4.52 -32.89 -16.06
N ASP A 730 -5.27 -32.99 -14.96
CA ASP A 730 -5.80 -34.26 -14.48
C ASP A 730 -6.74 -34.92 -15.53
N ALA A 731 -7.57 -34.13 -16.19
CA ALA A 731 -8.44 -34.62 -17.24
C ALA A 731 -7.67 -35.08 -18.49
N ALA A 732 -6.73 -34.28 -18.97
CA ALA A 732 -5.91 -34.59 -20.15
C ALA A 732 -5.05 -35.85 -19.96
N LEU A 733 -4.53 -36.05 -18.74
CA LEU A 733 -3.76 -37.25 -18.38
C LEU A 733 -4.63 -38.49 -18.04
N GLY A 734 -5.95 -38.35 -18.07
CA GLY A 734 -6.86 -39.46 -17.75
C GLY A 734 -6.94 -39.81 -16.25
N ASN A 735 -6.47 -38.94 -15.37
CA ASN A 735 -6.49 -39.16 -13.92
C ASN A 735 -7.88 -39.04 -13.29
N VAL A 736 -8.89 -38.65 -14.08
CA VAL A 736 -10.27 -38.43 -13.62
C VAL A 736 -11.23 -39.32 -14.42
N LYS A 737 -12.14 -39.97 -13.71
CA LYS A 737 -13.18 -40.84 -14.37
C LYS A 737 -14.32 -39.95 -14.90
N LYS A 738 -14.75 -40.19 -16.13
CA LYS A 738 -15.84 -39.49 -16.82
C LYS A 738 -17.12 -39.40 -15.99
N GLU A 739 -17.56 -40.53 -15.43
CA GLU A 739 -18.82 -40.60 -14.67
C GLU A 739 -18.76 -39.78 -13.38
N ALA A 740 -17.61 -39.74 -12.74
CA ALA A 740 -17.39 -38.87 -11.57
C ALA A 740 -17.48 -37.39 -11.96
N LEU A 741 -16.88 -37.00 -13.10
CA LEU A 741 -17.00 -35.65 -13.63
C LEU A 741 -18.44 -35.28 -13.97
N LYS A 742 -19.18 -36.14 -14.66
CA LYS A 742 -20.58 -35.89 -14.99
C LYS A 742 -21.44 -35.68 -13.75
N THR A 743 -21.26 -36.52 -12.72
CA THR A 743 -21.96 -36.39 -11.43
C THR A 743 -21.65 -35.06 -10.75
N GLU A 744 -20.38 -34.66 -10.74
CA GLU A 744 -19.98 -33.40 -10.10
C GLU A 744 -20.45 -32.16 -10.89
N ILE A 745 -20.49 -32.23 -12.23
CA ILE A 745 -21.02 -31.18 -13.10
C ILE A 745 -22.52 -31.01 -12.86
N ASP A 746 -23.28 -32.09 -12.84
CA ASP A 746 -24.72 -32.05 -12.59
C ASP A 746 -25.02 -31.45 -11.18
N ALA A 747 -24.22 -31.82 -10.16
CA ALA A 747 -24.40 -31.33 -8.80
C ALA A 747 -24.01 -29.84 -8.61
N LYS A 748 -22.88 -29.39 -9.18
CA LYS A 748 -22.29 -28.06 -8.91
C LYS A 748 -22.42 -27.10 -10.09
N ARG A 749 -22.76 -27.56 -11.29
CA ARG A 749 -22.73 -26.78 -12.54
C ARG A 749 -21.45 -25.96 -12.72
N ASN A 750 -20.30 -26.57 -12.48
CA ASN A 750 -19.01 -25.95 -12.60
C ASN A 750 -18.53 -26.00 -14.05
N LYS A 751 -18.25 -24.85 -14.64
CA LYS A 751 -17.80 -24.67 -16.03
C LYS A 751 -16.44 -25.28 -16.31
N ASP A 752 -15.48 -25.18 -15.39
CA ASP A 752 -14.15 -25.76 -15.58
C ASP A 752 -14.20 -27.30 -15.63
N LEU A 753 -15.11 -27.90 -14.85
CA LEU A 753 -15.37 -29.38 -14.94
C LEU A 753 -16.04 -29.76 -16.25
N LEU A 754 -16.98 -28.94 -16.74
CA LEU A 754 -17.61 -29.19 -18.05
C LEU A 754 -16.56 -29.18 -19.17
N MET A 755 -15.64 -28.20 -19.14
CA MET A 755 -14.57 -28.13 -20.14
C MET A 755 -13.57 -29.27 -19.98
N SER A 756 -13.29 -29.71 -18.75
CA SER A 756 -12.46 -30.90 -18.50
C SER A 756 -12.96 -32.19 -19.14
N ILE A 757 -14.28 -32.38 -19.34
CA ILE A 757 -14.83 -33.57 -20.02
C ILE A 757 -14.29 -33.68 -21.44
N ALA A 758 -14.13 -32.55 -22.15
CA ALA A 758 -13.60 -32.57 -23.52
C ALA A 758 -12.14 -33.01 -23.62
N LEU A 759 -11.39 -32.84 -22.50
CA LEU A 759 -9.95 -33.13 -22.43
C LEU A 759 -9.63 -34.60 -22.08
N LEU A 760 -10.62 -35.40 -21.66
CA LEU A 760 -10.38 -36.79 -21.30
C LEU A 760 -9.86 -37.58 -22.54
N PRO A 761 -8.90 -38.48 -22.37
CA PRO A 761 -8.41 -39.32 -23.44
C PRO A 761 -9.56 -40.04 -24.20
N LEU A 762 -9.42 -40.18 -25.50
CA LEU A 762 -10.36 -40.91 -26.33
C LEU A 762 -9.89 -42.35 -26.51
N PRO A 763 -10.80 -43.30 -26.61
CA PRO A 763 -10.46 -44.69 -26.93
C PRO A 763 -9.74 -44.80 -28.30
N ASP A 764 -8.86 -45.77 -28.45
CA ASP A 764 -8.13 -46.03 -29.71
C ASP A 764 -9.00 -46.63 -30.80
N ALA A 765 -9.93 -47.54 -30.41
CA ALA A 765 -10.86 -48.17 -31.36
C ALA A 765 -11.86 -47.17 -31.93
N LYS A 766 -12.04 -47.14 -33.23
CA LYS A 766 -12.85 -46.17 -33.97
C LYS A 766 -14.30 -46.12 -33.48
N GLU A 767 -14.94 -47.25 -33.34
CA GLU A 767 -16.33 -47.35 -32.90
C GLU A 767 -16.52 -46.84 -31.48
N ALA A 768 -15.65 -47.26 -30.58
CA ALA A 768 -15.65 -46.77 -29.18
C ALA A 768 -15.37 -45.28 -29.09
N ARG A 769 -14.53 -44.72 -29.96
CA ARG A 769 -14.23 -43.28 -30.05
C ARG A 769 -15.44 -42.48 -30.50
N GLU A 770 -16.15 -42.98 -31.53
CA GLU A 770 -17.36 -42.32 -32.04
C GLU A 770 -18.48 -42.34 -30.98
N GLU A 771 -18.67 -43.46 -30.26
CA GLU A 771 -19.63 -43.59 -29.16
C GLU A 771 -19.26 -42.60 -28.01
N GLU A 772 -17.99 -42.53 -27.63
CA GLU A 772 -17.50 -41.64 -26.58
C GLU A 772 -17.71 -40.16 -26.95
N LEU A 773 -17.42 -39.78 -28.19
CA LEU A 773 -17.63 -38.41 -28.68
C LEU A 773 -19.11 -38.05 -28.68
N LEU A 774 -19.99 -38.98 -29.09
CA LEU A 774 -21.44 -38.78 -29.08
C LEU A 774 -21.97 -38.59 -27.65
N ASP A 775 -21.52 -39.42 -26.72
CA ASP A 775 -21.93 -39.33 -25.31
C ASP A 775 -21.51 -37.96 -24.68
N ARG A 776 -20.25 -37.52 -24.92
CA ARG A 776 -19.81 -36.21 -24.47
C ARG A 776 -20.60 -35.08 -25.10
N TYR A 777 -20.84 -35.14 -26.40
CA TYR A 777 -21.62 -34.15 -27.12
C TYR A 777 -23.05 -34.06 -26.56
N GLN A 778 -23.72 -35.18 -26.35
CA GLN A 778 -25.09 -35.22 -25.79
C GLN A 778 -25.12 -34.61 -24.39
N PHE A 779 -24.13 -34.92 -23.55
CA PHE A 779 -24.02 -34.36 -22.20
C PHE A 779 -23.85 -32.85 -22.22
N ILE A 780 -22.95 -32.33 -23.07
CA ILE A 780 -22.71 -30.89 -23.22
C ILE A 780 -23.96 -30.18 -23.76
N GLN A 781 -24.70 -30.79 -24.72
CA GLN A 781 -25.95 -30.22 -25.22
C GLN A 781 -27.07 -30.21 -24.15
N LYS A 782 -27.14 -31.25 -23.32
CA LYS A 782 -28.04 -31.29 -22.15
C LYS A 782 -27.71 -30.09 -21.22
N TYR A 783 -26.45 -29.91 -20.85
CA TYR A 783 -26.00 -28.80 -20.00
C TYR A 783 -26.38 -27.43 -20.59
N LYS A 784 -26.18 -27.23 -21.90
CA LYS A 784 -26.58 -26.03 -22.62
C LYS A 784 -28.09 -25.78 -22.58
N LYS A 785 -28.90 -26.83 -22.78
CA LYS A 785 -30.35 -26.74 -22.72
C LYS A 785 -30.83 -26.33 -21.33
N GLU A 786 -30.27 -26.91 -20.29
CA GLU A 786 -30.59 -26.63 -18.89
C GLU A 786 -30.18 -25.22 -18.49
N SER A 787 -29.16 -24.64 -19.12
CA SER A 787 -28.72 -23.26 -18.82
C SER A 787 -29.79 -22.21 -19.11
N ARG A 788 -30.81 -22.50 -19.90
CA ARG A 788 -31.94 -21.62 -20.26
C ARG A 788 -32.76 -21.19 -19.04
N GLN A 789 -32.77 -21.99 -17.97
CA GLN A 789 -33.48 -21.66 -16.72
C GLN A 789 -32.82 -20.54 -15.90
N PHE A 790 -31.58 -20.12 -16.21
CA PHE A 790 -30.86 -19.13 -15.48
C PHE A 790 -30.93 -17.75 -16.15
N GLY A 791 -30.64 -16.70 -15.43
CA GLY A 791 -30.61 -15.33 -15.93
C GLY A 791 -29.58 -15.10 -17.06
N ALA A 792 -29.75 -14.03 -17.82
CA ALA A 792 -29.01 -13.75 -19.05
C ALA A 792 -27.47 -13.80 -18.89
N GLN A 793 -26.93 -13.26 -17.80
CA GLN A 793 -25.49 -13.24 -17.53
C GLN A 793 -24.92 -14.65 -17.32
N ARG A 794 -25.57 -15.49 -16.50
CA ARG A 794 -25.15 -16.87 -16.26
C ARG A 794 -25.29 -17.72 -17.51
N ARG A 795 -26.39 -17.60 -18.23
CA ARG A 795 -26.62 -18.27 -19.49
C ARG A 795 -25.55 -17.96 -20.54
N ALA A 796 -25.16 -16.65 -20.68
CA ALA A 796 -24.08 -16.25 -21.57
C ALA A 796 -22.73 -16.86 -21.14
N SER A 797 -22.44 -16.89 -19.85
CA SER A 797 -21.21 -17.44 -19.28
C SER A 797 -21.14 -18.98 -19.45
N GLU A 798 -22.24 -19.73 -19.23
CA GLU A 798 -22.32 -21.18 -19.46
C GLU A 798 -22.28 -21.49 -20.96
N GLY A 799 -22.90 -20.65 -21.80
CA GLY A 799 -22.86 -20.77 -23.25
C GLY A 799 -21.44 -20.62 -23.84
N ARG A 800 -20.61 -19.78 -23.25
CA ARG A 800 -19.19 -19.69 -23.65
C ARG A 800 -18.39 -20.94 -23.29
N ALA A 801 -18.68 -21.58 -22.16
CA ALA A 801 -18.03 -22.82 -21.76
C ALA A 801 -18.40 -23.99 -22.68
N VAL A 802 -19.66 -24.07 -23.17
CA VAL A 802 -20.14 -25.04 -24.16
C VAL A 802 -19.49 -24.82 -25.52
#